data_c1b724a5823e0104a11dd60a68b2caad
#
_entry.id   c1b724a5823e0104a11dd60a68b2caad
#
_cell.length_a   1.000
_cell.length_b   1.000
_cell.length_c   1.000
_cell.angle_alpha   90.00
_cell.angle_beta   90.00
_cell.angle_gamma   90.00
#
_symmetry.space_group_name_H-M   'P 1'
#
loop_
_entity.id
_entity.type
_entity.pdbx_description
1 polymer ?
#
loop_
_entity_poly.entity_id
_entity_poly.type
_entity_poly.pdbx_seq_one_letter_code
_entity_poly.pdbx_strand_id
1 'polypeptide(L)'
;DGHFILPGHKDTRFVTLTVPDGYQASTSHYLSFDGTGKKYELGICKTSVDTGNGYSFVQITDTETSLYGDWIDNLKEYVKTNPTAFIIHTGDICYEAHQDFHGRYLRSVDLGVPTYYCVGNHDLRAGKYGEELWQSHFGPSWYSFDVGNVHYVVTPMLGGDHAPSYRRSDIIRWLKNDLAQTDKGKRIVLFNHDLWFWGDDLLFKDKNGEQIDFADYNLDAMIYGHWHNHYYKQLKSGLHTYCSSTPDKGGIDHGTSCFRIYNADTKGKLSSATRYTYIDGILTSAYPAEGETVSVPDGKMTVRINAYRTISDAKKVTASVERNGRLVSTVTLMPETDWGWSGAVRVSGGKQRLLVTAEFEDGTRLTKRVDYTVTKQPLSVIATSDVWAGLRGNAAHNQLVNDSVSLPLQTNWIQNVGSNIYMCSPIVAQNKVFIGTIDDDKPKKCYVKAYDATTGHLCWTFVTSNSIKNTIAYEDGRIFASDASGMLYAIDAEKGTACWQTQLPVSLLPLLDEGLAVADGVVYAGHAKGTCAVRAVDGKILWQNKAWDGGEGTTSTFTVGAGVLVASAHWNGLFGHDISNGALLWKKCDSKIRFRDGSATFYDGNFYLASCENLYVINPRSGDILKMAETSYEFNSACAPLVTDKYLIVSTSNKGVVAFDRLTFKEVWNYRTGTSLFYTVPYSHNQECTVEVSPVLVGSTVLFGASDGYLHAVDLNTGAYRGKRALGAPVFSSVAVSGNCLFVADFGGNIYNFKLHN
;
A
#
# COMPACT_ATOMS: atom_id res chain seq x y z
N ASP A 1 10.75 45.29 -16.87
CA ASP A 1 9.67 46.11 -16.35
C ASP A 1 8.34 45.36 -16.18
N GLY A 2 8.31 44.07 -16.60
CA GLY A 2 7.15 43.18 -16.45
C GLY A 2 6.02 43.44 -17.45
N HIS A 3 6.18 44.32 -18.42
CA HIS A 3 5.22 44.53 -19.50
C HIS A 3 5.49 43.63 -20.69
N PHE A 4 4.45 43.01 -21.23
CA PHE A 4 4.54 42.20 -22.45
C PHE A 4 3.27 42.35 -23.30
N ILE A 5 3.34 42.02 -24.57
CA ILE A 5 2.20 42.01 -25.50
C ILE A 5 2.17 40.60 -26.11
N LEU A 6 1.02 39.93 -25.94
CA LEU A 6 0.77 38.61 -26.50
C LEU A 6 -0.26 38.69 -27.63
N PRO A 7 -0.08 37.96 -28.74
CA PRO A 7 -1.13 37.83 -29.74
C PRO A 7 -2.29 36.99 -29.18
N GLY A 8 -3.48 37.55 -29.17
CA GLY A 8 -4.71 36.84 -28.81
C GLY A 8 -5.27 36.11 -30.02
N HIS A 9 -5.83 34.92 -29.80
CA HIS A 9 -6.60 34.14 -30.78
C HIS A 9 -8.05 33.99 -30.28
N LYS A 10 -9.00 33.81 -31.20
CA LYS A 10 -10.43 33.64 -30.87
C LYS A 10 -10.72 32.47 -29.91
N ASP A 11 -9.84 31.47 -29.90
CA ASP A 11 -9.97 30.28 -29.04
C ASP A 11 -9.11 30.36 -27.77
N THR A 12 -8.44 31.51 -27.52
CA THR A 12 -7.69 31.73 -26.27
C THR A 12 -8.68 31.85 -25.11
N ARG A 13 -8.46 31.07 -24.04
CA ARG A 13 -9.31 31.07 -22.84
C ARG A 13 -8.64 31.66 -21.63
N PHE A 14 -7.32 31.56 -21.54
CA PHE A 14 -6.53 32.02 -20.40
C PHE A 14 -5.27 32.78 -20.84
N VAL A 15 -4.89 33.73 -19.99
CA VAL A 15 -3.54 34.27 -19.96
C VAL A 15 -2.85 33.65 -18.76
N THR A 16 -1.74 32.94 -18.97
CA THR A 16 -1.03 32.20 -17.92
C THR A 16 0.37 32.77 -17.72
N LEU A 17 0.88 32.63 -16.52
CA LEU A 17 2.23 32.97 -16.13
C LEU A 17 2.97 31.70 -15.69
N THR A 18 4.08 31.40 -16.32
CA THR A 18 5.06 30.46 -15.76
C THR A 18 5.73 31.16 -14.58
N VAL A 19 5.33 30.76 -13.36
CA VAL A 19 5.84 31.37 -12.12
C VAL A 19 7.32 30.99 -11.97
N PRO A 20 8.24 31.98 -11.88
CA PRO A 20 9.66 31.71 -11.79
C PRO A 20 10.08 31.29 -10.38
N ASP A 21 11.23 30.62 -10.27
CA ASP A 21 11.84 30.28 -8.98
C ASP A 21 11.98 31.51 -8.07
N GLY A 22 11.78 31.29 -6.77
CA GLY A 22 11.81 32.32 -5.73
C GLY A 22 10.54 33.17 -5.63
N TYR A 23 9.53 32.88 -6.45
CA TYR A 23 8.25 33.59 -6.44
C TYR A 23 7.08 32.63 -6.37
N GLN A 24 5.93 33.18 -5.98
CA GLN A 24 4.63 32.51 -6.06
C GLN A 24 3.60 33.51 -6.61
N ALA A 25 2.54 33.00 -7.21
CA ALA A 25 1.43 33.85 -7.64
C ALA A 25 0.77 34.54 -6.43
N SER A 26 0.49 35.85 -6.51
CA SER A 26 -0.15 36.59 -5.42
C SER A 26 -1.60 36.16 -5.20
N THR A 27 -2.31 35.77 -6.27
CA THR A 27 -3.68 35.26 -6.25
C THR A 27 -3.82 34.02 -7.12
N SER A 28 -3.51 34.13 -8.40
CA SER A 28 -3.54 33.02 -9.36
C SER A 28 -2.43 33.19 -10.39
N HIS A 29 -1.93 32.08 -10.93
CA HIS A 29 -0.97 32.06 -12.03
C HIS A 29 -1.64 32.22 -13.41
N TYR A 30 -2.95 32.40 -13.45
CA TYR A 30 -3.73 32.59 -14.68
C TYR A 30 -4.88 33.58 -14.48
N LEU A 31 -5.33 34.15 -15.61
CA LEU A 31 -6.56 34.94 -15.70
C LEU A 31 -7.39 34.46 -16.90
N SER A 32 -8.70 34.48 -16.79
CA SER A 32 -9.58 34.18 -17.92
C SER A 32 -9.42 35.26 -18.99
N PHE A 33 -9.30 34.81 -20.25
CA PHE A 33 -9.19 35.69 -21.39
C PHE A 33 -10.56 36.15 -21.84
N ASP A 34 -10.85 37.46 -21.75
CA ASP A 34 -12.16 38.07 -22.04
C ASP A 34 -12.10 38.99 -23.28
N GLY A 35 -11.04 38.95 -24.05
CA GLY A 35 -10.92 39.65 -25.33
C GLY A 35 -9.58 40.30 -25.61
N THR A 36 -9.36 40.65 -26.87
CA THR A 36 -8.18 41.39 -27.33
C THR A 36 -8.24 42.87 -26.96
N GLY A 37 -7.07 43.51 -26.87
CA GLY A 37 -6.98 44.95 -26.55
C GLY A 37 -7.23 45.29 -25.09
N LYS A 38 -7.36 44.31 -24.21
CA LYS A 38 -7.47 44.48 -22.77
C LYS A 38 -6.13 44.31 -22.05
N LYS A 39 -6.03 44.90 -20.89
CA LYS A 39 -4.90 44.78 -19.98
C LYS A 39 -5.19 43.65 -18.99
N TYR A 40 -4.24 42.70 -18.85
CA TYR A 40 -4.26 41.60 -17.89
C TYR A 40 -3.10 41.83 -16.90
N GLU A 41 -3.40 41.76 -15.59
CA GLU A 41 -2.40 41.95 -14.54
C GLU A 41 -2.30 40.65 -13.71
N LEU A 42 -1.14 40.00 -13.80
CA LEU A 42 -0.79 38.82 -13.00
C LEU A 42 0.23 39.23 -11.95
N GLY A 43 -0.11 39.09 -10.69
CA GLY A 43 0.76 39.43 -9.57
C GLY A 43 1.60 38.25 -9.09
N ILE A 44 2.86 38.53 -8.79
CA ILE A 44 3.76 37.59 -8.11
C ILE A 44 4.33 38.24 -6.85
N CYS A 45 4.60 37.45 -5.83
CA CYS A 45 5.31 37.83 -4.62
C CYS A 45 6.43 36.85 -4.33
N LYS A 46 7.44 37.26 -3.58
CA LYS A 46 8.50 36.36 -3.15
C LYS A 46 7.92 35.22 -2.31
N THR A 47 8.33 34.01 -2.58
CA THR A 47 8.03 32.87 -1.74
C THR A 47 8.85 32.90 -0.46
N SER A 48 8.32 32.31 0.62
CA SER A 48 9.07 32.05 1.86
C SER A 48 9.91 30.78 1.80
N VAL A 49 9.77 29.99 0.74
CA VAL A 49 10.47 28.72 0.58
C VAL A 49 11.94 29.00 0.19
N ASP A 50 12.87 28.51 1.01
CA ASP A 50 14.30 28.54 0.71
C ASP A 50 14.67 27.32 -0.14
N THR A 51 14.84 27.53 -1.45
CA THR A 51 15.24 26.49 -2.39
C THR A 51 16.76 26.22 -2.37
N GLY A 52 17.56 27.10 -1.72
CA GLY A 52 19.02 26.99 -1.67
C GLY A 52 19.55 25.76 -0.91
N ASN A 53 18.74 25.19 -0.01
CA ASN A 53 19.05 23.97 0.73
C ASN A 53 18.20 22.76 0.31
N GLY A 54 17.47 22.86 -0.80
CA GLY A 54 16.45 21.91 -1.21
C GLY A 54 15.07 22.29 -0.63
N TYR A 55 14.03 21.65 -1.12
CA TYR A 55 12.65 21.92 -0.69
C TYR A 55 11.80 20.66 -0.83
N SER A 56 10.61 20.66 -0.23
CA SER A 56 9.64 19.59 -0.38
C SER A 56 8.32 20.08 -0.98
N PHE A 57 7.59 19.15 -1.61
CA PHE A 57 6.22 19.36 -2.06
C PHE A 57 5.38 18.09 -1.83
N VAL A 58 4.05 18.24 -1.90
CA VAL A 58 3.11 17.17 -1.60
C VAL A 58 2.28 16.81 -2.82
N GLN A 59 2.10 15.52 -3.08
CA GLN A 59 1.12 14.99 -4.03
C GLN A 59 -0.07 14.40 -3.29
N ILE A 60 -1.27 14.77 -3.77
CA ILE A 60 -2.54 14.08 -3.54
C ILE A 60 -3.16 13.72 -4.89
N THR A 61 -4.07 12.75 -4.93
CA THR A 61 -4.68 12.28 -6.18
C THR A 61 -5.97 11.51 -5.91
N ASP A 62 -6.82 11.37 -6.92
CA ASP A 62 -7.95 10.43 -6.95
C ASP A 62 -8.88 10.53 -5.72
N THR A 63 -9.11 11.73 -5.25
CA THR A 63 -9.89 11.97 -4.03
C THR A 63 -11.37 11.65 -4.19
N GLU A 64 -11.93 11.88 -5.37
CA GLU A 64 -13.28 11.47 -5.78
C GLU A 64 -14.38 11.67 -4.73
N THR A 65 -14.30 12.76 -3.95
CA THR A 65 -15.19 13.00 -2.82
C THR A 65 -15.67 14.45 -2.77
N SER A 66 -16.90 14.65 -2.31
CA SER A 66 -17.47 15.94 -1.87
C SER A 66 -17.61 16.03 -0.35
N LEU A 67 -17.05 15.07 0.40
CA LEU A 67 -17.12 15.04 1.85
C LEU A 67 -15.83 15.58 2.46
N TYR A 68 -16.00 16.50 3.42
CA TYR A 68 -14.87 16.94 4.23
C TYR A 68 -14.47 15.81 5.18
N GLY A 69 -13.19 15.44 5.16
CA GLY A 69 -12.66 14.35 5.97
C GLY A 69 -11.35 14.73 6.65
N ASP A 70 -10.93 13.94 7.61
CA ASP A 70 -9.74 14.15 8.44
C ASP A 70 -8.46 14.26 7.61
N TRP A 71 -8.44 13.68 6.40
CA TRP A 71 -7.30 13.78 5.48
C TRP A 71 -7.00 15.24 5.07
N ILE A 72 -8.05 16.09 4.97
CA ILE A 72 -7.88 17.52 4.67
C ILE A 72 -7.25 18.25 5.85
N ASP A 73 -7.68 17.94 7.07
CA ASP A 73 -7.09 18.51 8.28
C ASP A 73 -5.66 18.03 8.47
N ASN A 74 -5.38 16.75 8.22
CA ASN A 74 -4.02 16.20 8.22
C ASN A 74 -3.12 16.91 7.20
N LEU A 75 -3.61 17.16 5.98
CA LEU A 75 -2.87 17.86 4.95
C LEU A 75 -2.58 19.33 5.35
N LYS A 76 -3.59 20.04 5.88
CA LYS A 76 -3.43 21.42 6.39
C LYS A 76 -2.41 21.51 7.53
N GLU A 77 -2.53 20.63 8.51
CA GLU A 77 -1.58 20.62 9.63
C GLU A 77 -0.17 20.19 9.19
N TYR A 78 -0.07 19.26 8.21
CA TYR A 78 1.21 18.88 7.65
C TYR A 78 1.94 20.06 7.01
N VAL A 79 1.28 20.80 6.11
CA VAL A 79 1.91 21.96 5.43
C VAL A 79 2.18 23.14 6.35
N LYS A 80 1.42 23.26 7.45
CA LYS A 80 1.66 24.27 8.48
C LYS A 80 2.90 23.97 9.33
N THR A 81 3.18 22.70 9.58
CA THR A 81 4.29 22.24 10.42
C THR A 81 5.56 21.92 9.64
N ASN A 82 5.44 21.63 8.33
CA ASN A 82 6.55 21.24 7.48
C ASN A 82 6.71 22.23 6.32
N PRO A 83 7.91 22.79 6.08
CA PRO A 83 8.16 23.66 4.95
C PRO A 83 7.79 22.96 3.63
N THR A 84 6.73 23.44 2.96
CA THR A 84 6.17 22.85 1.75
C THR A 84 6.12 23.92 0.66
N ALA A 85 6.74 23.68 -0.48
CA ALA A 85 6.79 24.63 -1.58
C ALA A 85 5.43 24.75 -2.28
N PHE A 86 4.77 23.62 -2.50
CA PHE A 86 3.45 23.55 -3.14
C PHE A 86 2.79 22.20 -2.89
N ILE A 87 1.49 22.12 -3.20
CA ILE A 87 0.73 20.88 -3.32
C ILE A 87 0.36 20.69 -4.79
N ILE A 88 0.41 19.46 -5.28
CA ILE A 88 -0.11 19.05 -6.59
C ILE A 88 -1.19 17.99 -6.41
N HIS A 89 -2.37 18.22 -6.98
CA HIS A 89 -3.41 17.21 -7.16
C HIS A 89 -3.29 16.63 -8.57
N THR A 90 -2.97 15.36 -8.68
CA THR A 90 -2.70 14.73 -9.98
C THR A 90 -3.94 14.16 -10.67
N GLY A 91 -5.12 14.71 -10.41
CA GLY A 91 -6.34 14.45 -11.17
C GLY A 91 -7.32 13.49 -10.49
N ASP A 92 -8.45 13.30 -11.16
CA ASP A 92 -9.64 12.58 -10.70
C ASP A 92 -10.17 13.12 -9.37
N ILE A 93 -10.59 14.38 -9.43
CA ILE A 93 -11.51 14.97 -8.47
C ILE A 93 -12.92 14.42 -8.75
N CYS A 94 -13.16 14.01 -10.01
CA CYS A 94 -14.40 13.48 -10.55
C CYS A 94 -15.56 14.50 -10.59
N TYR A 95 -16.75 14.06 -10.42
CA TYR A 95 -18.05 14.65 -10.65
C TYR A 95 -18.21 16.15 -10.28
N GLU A 96 -19.29 16.77 -10.75
CA GLU A 96 -19.57 18.21 -10.59
C GLU A 96 -19.54 18.67 -9.12
N ALA A 97 -20.17 17.89 -8.22
CA ALA A 97 -20.20 18.20 -6.79
C ALA A 97 -18.81 18.10 -6.14
N HIS A 98 -17.96 17.20 -6.63
CA HIS A 98 -16.60 17.03 -6.13
C HIS A 98 -15.68 18.16 -6.59
N GLN A 99 -15.78 18.58 -7.87
CA GLN A 99 -15.03 19.72 -8.39
C GLN A 99 -15.44 21.03 -7.68
N ASP A 100 -16.72 21.24 -7.45
CA ASP A 100 -17.24 22.38 -6.68
C ASP A 100 -16.71 22.37 -5.23
N PHE A 101 -16.70 21.19 -4.59
CA PHE A 101 -16.14 21.01 -3.24
C PHE A 101 -14.66 21.36 -3.17
N HIS A 102 -13.84 20.80 -4.08
CA HIS A 102 -12.41 21.09 -4.13
C HIS A 102 -12.12 22.55 -4.45
N GLY A 103 -12.89 23.13 -5.36
CA GLY A 103 -12.82 24.56 -5.69
C GLY A 103 -13.17 25.50 -4.54
N ARG A 104 -13.81 25.00 -3.47
CA ARG A 104 -14.14 25.76 -2.25
C ARG A 104 -13.21 25.52 -1.08
N TYR A 105 -12.71 24.30 -0.89
CA TYR A 105 -12.05 23.89 0.36
C TYR A 105 -10.56 23.52 0.21
N LEU A 106 -10.05 23.39 -1.02
CA LEU A 106 -8.69 22.91 -1.29
C LEU A 106 -7.87 23.88 -2.18
N ARG A 107 -8.24 25.17 -2.20
CA ARG A 107 -7.46 26.21 -2.90
C ARG A 107 -6.18 26.55 -2.14
N SER A 108 -5.25 27.19 -2.81
CA SER A 108 -4.01 27.69 -2.20
C SER A 108 -4.24 28.48 -0.90
N VAL A 109 -5.32 29.30 -0.86
CA VAL A 109 -5.69 30.09 0.33
C VAL A 109 -6.20 29.22 1.47
N ASP A 110 -6.84 28.08 1.17
CA ASP A 110 -7.40 27.17 2.17
C ASP A 110 -6.32 26.25 2.76
N LEU A 111 -5.33 25.90 1.94
CA LEU A 111 -4.21 25.01 2.29
C LEU A 111 -2.96 25.78 2.76
N GLY A 112 -2.89 27.09 2.53
CA GLY A 112 -1.80 27.95 3.00
C GLY A 112 -0.51 27.88 2.15
N VAL A 113 -0.51 27.11 1.06
CA VAL A 113 0.60 26.98 0.10
C VAL A 113 0.06 26.95 -1.33
N PRO A 114 0.87 27.33 -2.36
CA PRO A 114 0.48 27.16 -3.74
C PRO A 114 -0.04 25.76 -4.03
N THR A 115 -1.23 25.66 -4.63
CA THR A 115 -1.87 24.38 -4.95
C THR A 115 -2.18 24.35 -6.43
N TYR A 116 -1.70 23.30 -7.09
CA TYR A 116 -1.80 23.06 -8.52
C TYR A 116 -2.63 21.81 -8.79
N TYR A 117 -3.21 21.70 -10.00
CA TYR A 117 -4.14 20.63 -10.36
C TYR A 117 -3.89 20.11 -11.76
N CYS A 118 -3.86 18.77 -11.91
CA CYS A 118 -3.93 18.08 -13.20
C CYS A 118 -5.36 17.67 -13.51
N VAL A 119 -5.71 17.65 -14.78
CA VAL A 119 -7.01 17.12 -15.25
C VAL A 119 -6.91 15.58 -15.32
N GLY A 120 -7.81 14.88 -14.62
CA GLY A 120 -7.99 13.44 -14.74
C GLY A 120 -9.04 13.07 -15.81
N ASN A 121 -9.25 11.78 -16.07
CA ASN A 121 -10.21 11.32 -17.07
C ASN A 121 -11.66 11.52 -16.61
N HIS A 122 -11.96 11.37 -15.34
CA HIS A 122 -13.29 11.61 -14.77
C HIS A 122 -13.58 13.08 -14.49
N ASP A 123 -12.58 13.96 -14.61
CA ASP A 123 -12.73 15.41 -14.52
C ASP A 123 -13.26 16.03 -15.82
N LEU A 124 -13.17 15.30 -16.94
CA LEU A 124 -13.73 15.70 -18.24
C LEU A 124 -15.23 15.43 -18.26
N ARG A 125 -16.02 16.49 -17.94
CA ARG A 125 -17.47 16.38 -17.76
C ARG A 125 -18.24 16.92 -18.96
N ALA A 126 -19.55 16.64 -18.98
CA ALA A 126 -20.41 17.17 -20.02
C ALA A 126 -20.46 18.73 -20.01
N GLY A 127 -20.48 19.30 -21.22
CA GLY A 127 -20.48 20.74 -21.44
C GLY A 127 -20.33 21.00 -22.92
N LYS A 128 -19.88 22.18 -23.30
CA LYS A 128 -19.48 22.46 -24.69
C LYS A 128 -18.26 21.63 -25.12
N TYR A 129 -17.43 21.28 -24.13
CA TYR A 129 -16.24 20.45 -24.24
C TYR A 129 -15.91 19.86 -22.84
N GLY A 130 -15.18 18.78 -22.79
CA GLY A 130 -14.99 17.99 -21.56
C GLY A 130 -14.40 18.77 -20.40
N GLU A 131 -13.46 19.69 -20.64
CA GLU A 131 -12.77 20.46 -19.61
C GLU A 131 -13.47 21.79 -19.25
N GLU A 132 -14.69 22.07 -19.74
CA GLU A 132 -15.35 23.38 -19.49
C GLU A 132 -15.59 23.63 -17.99
N LEU A 133 -16.15 22.65 -17.29
CA LEU A 133 -16.40 22.74 -15.85
C LEU A 133 -15.08 22.84 -15.06
N TRP A 134 -14.11 21.99 -15.37
CA TRP A 134 -12.80 22.03 -14.78
C TRP A 134 -12.17 23.43 -14.86
N GLN A 135 -12.18 24.01 -16.05
CA GLN A 135 -11.60 25.32 -16.30
C GLN A 135 -12.28 26.43 -15.50
N SER A 136 -13.56 26.27 -15.17
CA SER A 136 -14.28 27.25 -14.34
C SER A 136 -13.84 27.25 -12.87
N HIS A 137 -13.32 26.12 -12.37
CA HIS A 137 -12.83 25.98 -10.98
C HIS A 137 -11.31 26.12 -10.86
N PHE A 138 -10.55 25.50 -11.78
CA PHE A 138 -9.10 25.30 -11.63
C PHE A 138 -8.27 25.99 -12.72
N GLY A 139 -8.89 26.58 -13.74
CA GLY A 139 -8.22 27.34 -14.79
C GLY A 139 -7.64 26.47 -15.91
N PRO A 140 -6.44 26.79 -16.43
CA PRO A 140 -5.88 26.13 -17.60
C PRO A 140 -5.60 24.66 -17.33
N SER A 141 -5.85 23.82 -18.36
CA SER A 141 -5.67 22.37 -18.25
C SER A 141 -4.20 21.95 -18.38
N TRP A 142 -3.31 22.82 -18.83
CA TRP A 142 -1.86 22.62 -18.88
C TRP A 142 -1.11 23.93 -18.67
N TYR A 143 0.00 23.86 -17.98
CA TYR A 143 0.84 25.00 -17.62
C TYR A 143 2.17 24.51 -17.04
N SER A 144 3.10 25.43 -16.76
CA SER A 144 4.38 25.13 -16.13
C SER A 144 4.72 26.19 -15.07
N PHE A 145 5.62 25.83 -14.16
CA PHE A 145 6.18 26.72 -13.15
C PHE A 145 7.55 26.23 -12.68
N ASP A 146 8.32 27.11 -12.06
CA ASP A 146 9.67 26.81 -11.59
C ASP A 146 9.75 26.86 -10.06
N VAL A 147 10.44 25.88 -9.47
CA VAL A 147 10.87 25.93 -8.07
C VAL A 147 12.30 25.38 -8.00
N GLY A 148 13.24 26.17 -7.49
CA GLY A 148 14.65 25.79 -7.47
C GLY A 148 15.19 25.44 -8.86
N ASN A 149 15.92 24.36 -8.93
CA ASN A 149 16.51 23.85 -10.17
C ASN A 149 15.59 22.88 -10.93
N VAL A 150 14.26 22.98 -10.72
CA VAL A 150 13.26 22.12 -11.37
C VAL A 150 12.26 22.96 -12.13
N HIS A 151 11.98 22.56 -13.36
CA HIS A 151 10.88 23.02 -14.17
C HIS A 151 9.75 22.00 -14.10
N TYR A 152 8.65 22.38 -13.50
CA TYR A 152 7.46 21.54 -13.32
C TYR A 152 6.46 21.77 -14.44
N VAL A 153 6.03 20.71 -15.07
CA VAL A 153 5.13 20.73 -16.22
C VAL A 153 3.87 19.96 -15.90
N VAL A 154 2.73 20.64 -15.88
CA VAL A 154 1.41 20.04 -15.68
C VAL A 154 0.76 19.82 -17.04
N THR A 155 0.35 18.59 -17.30
CA THR A 155 -0.27 18.16 -18.55
C THR A 155 -1.62 17.49 -18.29
N PRO A 156 -2.60 17.60 -19.21
CA PRO A 156 -3.94 17.05 -19.01
C PRO A 156 -4.04 15.61 -19.49
N MET A 157 -5.06 14.90 -19.02
CA MET A 157 -5.52 13.66 -19.66
C MET A 157 -5.95 13.94 -21.10
N LEU A 158 -5.66 13.00 -22.01
CA LEU A 158 -5.93 13.13 -23.46
C LEU A 158 -7.31 12.58 -23.87
N GLY A 159 -8.08 12.11 -22.92
CA GLY A 159 -9.43 11.60 -23.06
C GLY A 159 -9.99 11.23 -21.68
N GLY A 160 -11.28 11.00 -21.61
CA GLY A 160 -11.98 10.66 -20.37
C GLY A 160 -13.47 10.47 -20.66
N ASP A 161 -14.31 10.72 -19.65
CA ASP A 161 -15.77 10.57 -19.75
C ASP A 161 -16.38 11.38 -20.89
N HIS A 162 -15.83 12.56 -21.17
CA HIS A 162 -16.19 13.38 -22.33
C HIS A 162 -14.94 13.83 -23.08
N ALA A 163 -15.10 14.05 -24.38
CA ALA A 163 -14.01 14.47 -25.24
C ALA A 163 -13.52 15.88 -24.89
N PRO A 164 -12.22 16.07 -24.70
CA PRO A 164 -11.65 17.42 -24.53
C PRO A 164 -11.64 18.21 -25.84
N SER A 165 -11.54 19.52 -25.74
CA SER A 165 -11.40 20.40 -26.91
C SER A 165 -9.99 20.41 -27.51
N TYR A 166 -9.01 19.88 -26.81
CA TYR A 166 -7.61 19.80 -27.23
C TYR A 166 -7.23 18.42 -27.75
N ARG A 167 -6.14 18.37 -28.49
CA ARG A 167 -5.56 17.14 -29.06
C ARG A 167 -4.12 16.95 -28.52
N ARG A 168 -3.62 15.74 -28.66
CA ARG A 168 -2.21 15.42 -28.32
C ARG A 168 -1.22 16.32 -29.05
N SER A 169 -1.46 16.66 -30.32
CA SER A 169 -0.63 17.60 -31.08
C SER A 169 -0.58 19.01 -30.49
N ASP A 170 -1.67 19.46 -29.88
CA ASP A 170 -1.69 20.79 -29.24
C ASP A 170 -0.78 20.81 -28.03
N ILE A 171 -0.80 19.74 -27.23
CA ILE A 171 0.09 19.57 -26.07
C ILE A 171 1.54 19.43 -26.50
N ILE A 172 1.84 18.66 -27.57
CA ILE A 172 3.20 18.53 -28.10
C ILE A 172 3.75 19.88 -28.56
N ARG A 173 2.97 20.68 -29.26
CA ARG A 173 3.39 22.01 -29.71
C ARG A 173 3.65 22.95 -28.55
N TRP A 174 2.76 22.94 -27.55
CA TRP A 174 2.94 23.73 -26.35
C TRP A 174 4.20 23.31 -25.59
N LEU A 175 4.40 22.00 -25.36
CA LEU A 175 5.60 21.46 -24.70
C LEU A 175 6.90 21.87 -25.40
N LYS A 176 6.94 21.81 -26.73
CA LYS A 176 8.12 22.27 -27.51
C LYS A 176 8.41 23.75 -27.27
N ASN A 177 7.39 24.58 -27.21
CA ASN A 177 7.55 26.00 -26.98
C ASN A 177 7.97 26.31 -25.53
N ASP A 178 7.38 25.64 -24.56
CA ASP A 178 7.65 25.81 -23.14
C ASP A 178 9.08 25.36 -22.82
N LEU A 179 9.46 24.15 -23.22
CA LEU A 179 10.80 23.61 -23.00
C LEU A 179 11.91 24.34 -23.77
N ALA A 180 11.58 24.99 -24.89
CA ALA A 180 12.52 25.84 -25.60
C ALA A 180 12.89 27.13 -24.84
N GLN A 181 12.02 27.57 -23.93
CA GLN A 181 12.26 28.73 -23.05
C GLN A 181 12.83 28.34 -21.69
N THR A 182 12.84 27.05 -21.37
CA THR A 182 13.34 26.53 -20.09
C THR A 182 14.86 26.50 -20.10
N ASP A 183 15.48 26.88 -18.98
CA ASP A 183 16.91 26.79 -18.79
C ASP A 183 17.35 25.30 -18.90
N LYS A 184 18.32 25.05 -19.80
CA LYS A 184 18.83 23.70 -20.07
C LYS A 184 19.50 23.04 -18.85
N GLY A 185 19.84 23.79 -17.82
CA GLY A 185 20.38 23.29 -16.56
C GLY A 185 19.30 22.72 -15.63
N LYS A 186 18.05 23.09 -15.81
CA LYS A 186 16.95 22.61 -14.95
C LYS A 186 16.59 21.17 -15.24
N ARG A 187 16.20 20.45 -14.19
CA ARG A 187 15.50 19.17 -14.32
C ARG A 187 14.06 19.40 -14.69
N ILE A 188 13.46 18.47 -15.40
CA ILE A 188 12.05 18.51 -15.75
C ILE A 188 11.32 17.44 -14.95
N VAL A 189 10.19 17.81 -14.36
CA VAL A 189 9.24 16.90 -13.71
C VAL A 189 7.89 17.06 -14.38
N LEU A 190 7.37 15.96 -14.93
CA LEU A 190 6.04 15.92 -15.54
C LEU A 190 5.00 15.49 -14.51
N PHE A 191 3.93 16.26 -14.42
CA PHE A 191 2.69 15.86 -13.77
C PHE A 191 1.63 15.54 -14.84
N ASN A 192 1.04 14.39 -14.73
CA ASN A 192 -0.14 13.99 -15.48
C ASN A 192 -1.01 13.11 -14.60
N HIS A 193 -2.25 12.89 -14.97
CA HIS A 193 -3.07 11.95 -14.24
C HIS A 193 -2.68 10.49 -14.51
N ASP A 194 -2.29 10.15 -15.75
CA ASP A 194 -1.88 8.80 -16.13
C ASP A 194 -0.42 8.74 -16.61
N LEU A 195 0.17 7.56 -16.62
CA LEU A 195 1.53 7.33 -17.06
C LEU A 195 1.64 7.42 -18.60
N TRP A 196 2.59 8.21 -19.09
CA TRP A 196 2.87 8.31 -20.53
C TRP A 196 3.90 7.31 -21.04
N PHE A 197 4.86 6.93 -20.19
CA PHE A 197 6.02 6.12 -20.59
C PHE A 197 5.93 4.74 -19.92
N TRP A 198 5.47 3.77 -20.69
CA TRP A 198 5.30 2.38 -20.24
C TRP A 198 6.57 1.54 -20.38
N GLY A 199 7.50 2.00 -21.23
CA GLY A 199 8.79 1.38 -21.51
C GLY A 199 9.92 2.39 -21.38
N ASP A 200 11.11 2.01 -21.89
CA ASP A 200 12.31 2.85 -21.82
C ASP A 200 12.35 3.95 -22.89
N ASP A 201 11.40 3.95 -23.81
CA ASP A 201 11.24 4.99 -24.83
C ASP A 201 10.52 6.21 -24.24
N LEU A 202 11.16 7.37 -24.32
CA LEU A 202 10.63 8.64 -23.80
C LEU A 202 9.95 9.50 -24.90
N LEU A 203 9.48 8.84 -25.94
CA LEU A 203 8.83 9.47 -27.09
C LEU A 203 7.34 9.68 -26.85
N PHE A 204 6.90 10.93 -26.87
CA PHE A 204 5.51 11.32 -26.84
C PHE A 204 5.08 11.81 -28.23
N LYS A 205 4.23 11.02 -28.93
CA LYS A 205 3.85 11.28 -30.32
C LYS A 205 2.34 11.17 -30.53
N ASP A 206 1.83 11.93 -31.50
CA ASP A 206 0.45 11.81 -31.97
C ASP A 206 0.33 10.81 -33.15
N LYS A 207 -0.91 10.56 -33.58
CA LYS A 207 -1.20 9.67 -34.71
C LYS A 207 -0.73 10.21 -36.08
N ASN A 208 -0.44 11.50 -36.20
CA ASN A 208 -0.01 12.16 -37.42
C ASN A 208 1.53 12.30 -37.52
N GLY A 209 2.26 11.82 -36.51
CA GLY A 209 3.71 11.86 -36.46
C GLY A 209 4.30 13.11 -35.82
N GLU A 210 3.48 14.04 -35.31
CA GLU A 210 3.99 15.12 -34.46
C GLU A 210 4.44 14.53 -33.13
N GLN A 211 5.68 14.85 -32.71
CA GLN A 211 6.29 14.19 -31.57
C GLN A 211 7.24 15.11 -30.81
N ILE A 212 7.45 14.77 -29.56
CA ILE A 212 8.55 15.29 -28.71
C ILE A 212 9.26 14.09 -28.11
N ASP A 213 10.58 14.08 -28.18
CA ASP A 213 11.42 13.10 -27.50
C ASP A 213 11.99 13.72 -26.24
N PHE A 214 11.58 13.22 -25.08
CA PHE A 214 12.07 13.71 -23.80
C PHE A 214 13.49 13.23 -23.48
N ALA A 215 14.06 12.33 -24.29
CA ALA A 215 15.48 12.01 -24.21
C ALA A 215 16.39 13.21 -24.56
N ASP A 216 15.86 14.18 -25.33
CA ASP A 216 16.55 15.43 -25.66
C ASP A 216 16.56 16.46 -24.51
N TYR A 217 15.84 16.17 -23.43
CA TYR A 217 15.64 17.06 -22.28
C TYR A 217 16.07 16.38 -20.99
N ASN A 218 16.25 17.16 -19.93
CA ASN A 218 16.65 16.65 -18.62
C ASN A 218 15.41 16.15 -17.81
N LEU A 219 14.64 15.24 -18.38
CA LEU A 219 13.47 14.66 -17.71
C LEU A 219 13.91 13.71 -16.59
N ASP A 220 13.61 14.08 -15.33
CA ASP A 220 13.99 13.33 -14.13
C ASP A 220 12.87 12.44 -13.60
N ALA A 221 11.64 12.97 -13.58
CA ALA A 221 10.52 12.23 -13.02
C ALA A 221 9.19 12.46 -13.75
N MET A 222 8.33 11.46 -13.70
CA MET A 222 6.92 11.54 -14.03
C MET A 222 6.08 11.11 -12.82
N ILE A 223 5.19 11.99 -12.37
CA ILE A 223 4.36 11.83 -11.18
C ILE A 223 2.90 11.79 -11.62
N TYR A 224 2.17 10.75 -11.20
CA TYR A 224 0.82 10.46 -11.70
C TYR A 224 -0.08 9.83 -10.63
N GLY A 225 -1.37 9.69 -10.92
CA GLY A 225 -2.40 9.01 -10.13
C GLY A 225 -3.08 7.91 -10.94
N HIS A 226 -4.42 7.98 -11.08
CA HIS A 226 -5.29 7.16 -11.95
C HIS A 226 -5.44 5.69 -11.53
N TRP A 227 -4.38 5.06 -11.12
CA TRP A 227 -4.35 3.64 -10.78
C TRP A 227 -4.65 3.37 -9.30
N HIS A 228 -4.87 4.41 -8.50
CA HIS A 228 -5.18 4.31 -7.06
C HIS A 228 -4.26 3.35 -6.31
N ASN A 229 -2.99 3.29 -6.69
CA ASN A 229 -2.02 2.45 -6.01
C ASN A 229 -0.73 3.22 -5.68
N HIS A 230 -0.02 2.74 -4.69
CA HIS A 230 1.24 3.33 -4.28
C HIS A 230 2.38 2.54 -4.92
N TYR A 231 3.03 3.15 -5.93
CA TYR A 231 4.01 2.46 -6.76
C TYR A 231 5.15 3.38 -7.19
N TYR A 232 6.34 2.80 -7.27
CA TYR A 232 7.51 3.46 -7.81
C TYR A 232 8.26 2.53 -8.74
N LYS A 233 8.75 3.07 -9.86
CA LYS A 233 9.62 2.36 -10.79
C LYS A 233 10.63 3.33 -11.40
N GLN A 234 11.88 2.90 -11.50
CA GLN A 234 12.88 3.56 -12.32
C GLN A 234 13.01 2.81 -13.64
N LEU A 235 12.83 3.50 -14.76
CA LEU A 235 13.02 2.94 -16.10
C LEU A 235 14.51 2.85 -16.42
N LYS A 236 14.88 2.02 -17.40
CA LYS A 236 16.29 1.92 -17.86
C LYS A 236 16.82 3.21 -18.46
N SER A 237 15.95 4.07 -19.00
CA SER A 237 16.26 5.43 -19.42
C SER A 237 16.76 6.34 -18.29
N GLY A 238 16.54 5.93 -17.02
CA GLY A 238 16.82 6.71 -15.83
C GLY A 238 15.60 7.45 -15.28
N LEU A 239 14.51 7.55 -16.03
CA LEU A 239 13.27 8.20 -15.60
C LEU A 239 12.70 7.55 -14.35
N HIS A 240 12.38 8.36 -13.34
CA HIS A 240 11.64 7.95 -12.16
C HIS A 240 10.14 8.10 -12.39
N THR A 241 9.36 7.05 -12.14
CA THR A 241 7.90 7.10 -12.25
C THR A 241 7.28 6.84 -10.88
N TYR A 242 6.36 7.72 -10.45
CA TYR A 242 5.70 7.66 -9.14
C TYR A 242 4.19 7.69 -9.31
N CYS A 243 3.50 6.64 -8.89
CA CYS A 243 2.06 6.61 -8.71
C CYS A 243 1.73 6.72 -7.22
N SER A 244 0.75 7.55 -6.87
CA SER A 244 0.29 7.66 -5.48
C SER A 244 -1.06 7.00 -5.30
N SER A 245 -1.29 6.43 -4.11
CA SER A 245 -2.62 6.09 -3.62
C SER A 245 -3.36 7.35 -3.17
N THR A 246 -4.60 7.17 -2.76
CA THR A 246 -5.51 8.26 -2.39
C THR A 246 -5.36 8.66 -0.92
N PRO A 247 -5.62 9.92 -0.53
CA PRO A 247 -5.51 10.33 0.87
C PRO A 247 -6.76 10.01 1.71
N ASP A 248 -7.90 9.75 1.10
CA ASP A 248 -9.22 9.68 1.75
C ASP A 248 -9.82 8.26 1.82
N LYS A 249 -9.22 7.31 1.12
CA LYS A 249 -9.62 5.90 1.04
C LYS A 249 -8.43 5.01 0.73
N GLY A 250 -8.61 3.69 0.72
CA GLY A 250 -7.57 2.76 0.27
C GLY A 250 -7.37 2.75 -1.24
N GLY A 251 -6.21 2.31 -1.67
CA GLY A 251 -5.91 2.05 -3.08
C GLY A 251 -6.62 0.82 -3.63
N ILE A 252 -6.63 0.64 -4.95
CA ILE A 252 -7.18 -0.58 -5.58
C ILE A 252 -6.37 -1.83 -5.24
N ASP A 253 -5.12 -1.65 -4.85
CA ASP A 253 -4.22 -2.68 -4.34
C ASP A 253 -4.40 -2.90 -2.83
N HIS A 254 -5.48 -2.39 -2.21
CA HIS A 254 -5.66 -2.28 -0.76
C HIS A 254 -4.52 -1.48 -0.07
N GLY A 255 -3.76 -0.72 -0.84
CA GLY A 255 -2.74 0.20 -0.33
C GLY A 255 -3.35 1.21 0.64
N THR A 256 -2.54 1.66 1.58
CA THR A 256 -2.98 2.55 2.66
C THR A 256 -3.37 3.92 2.16
N SER A 257 -4.37 4.55 2.79
CA SER A 257 -4.67 5.96 2.60
C SER A 257 -3.44 6.81 2.94
N CYS A 258 -2.99 7.62 1.99
CA CYS A 258 -1.75 8.37 2.15
C CYS A 258 -1.66 9.57 1.22
N PHE A 259 -0.74 10.47 1.50
CA PHE A 259 -0.19 11.42 0.54
C PHE A 259 1.32 11.24 0.42
N ARG A 260 1.85 11.56 -0.74
CA ARG A 260 3.28 11.42 -1.01
C ARG A 260 3.99 12.74 -0.92
N ILE A 261 5.13 12.76 -0.26
CA ILE A 261 6.02 13.89 -0.15
C ILE A 261 7.20 13.66 -1.07
N TYR A 262 7.59 14.69 -1.78
CA TYR A 262 8.81 14.70 -2.57
C TYR A 262 9.77 15.71 -1.99
N ASN A 263 11.04 15.33 -1.92
CA ASN A 263 12.13 16.20 -1.53
C ASN A 263 13.04 16.41 -2.75
N ALA A 264 13.16 17.64 -3.18
CA ALA A 264 14.12 18.05 -4.22
C ALA A 264 15.40 18.51 -3.53
N ASP A 265 16.55 17.96 -3.90
CA ASP A 265 17.85 18.45 -3.45
C ASP A 265 18.22 19.76 -4.16
N THR A 266 19.38 20.35 -3.82
CA THR A 266 19.88 21.59 -4.44
C THR A 266 20.11 21.48 -5.94
N LYS A 267 20.17 20.28 -6.51
CA LYS A 267 20.30 20.01 -7.94
C LYS A 267 18.96 19.62 -8.58
N GLY A 268 17.87 19.67 -7.82
CA GLY A 268 16.53 19.29 -8.26
C GLY A 268 16.28 17.80 -8.37
N LYS A 269 17.17 16.94 -7.86
CA LYS A 269 16.95 15.50 -7.86
C LYS A 269 15.91 15.14 -6.80
N LEU A 270 14.88 14.36 -7.20
CA LEU A 270 13.81 13.98 -6.32
C LEU A 270 14.11 12.71 -5.52
N SER A 271 13.60 12.69 -4.30
CA SER A 271 13.34 11.51 -3.49
C SER A 271 11.93 11.60 -2.93
N SER A 272 11.32 10.49 -2.55
CA SER A 272 9.97 10.50 -2.00
C SER A 272 9.89 9.84 -0.62
N ALA A 273 8.83 10.16 0.11
CA ALA A 273 8.42 9.56 1.36
C ALA A 273 6.89 9.55 1.42
N THR A 274 6.33 8.53 2.07
CA THR A 274 4.88 8.38 2.21
C THR A 274 4.42 8.85 3.59
N ARG A 275 3.28 9.54 3.63
CA ARG A 275 2.57 9.90 4.86
C ARG A 275 1.22 9.20 4.87
N TYR A 276 1.04 8.30 5.81
CA TYR A 276 -0.23 7.62 6.03
C TYR A 276 -1.17 8.55 6.78
N THR A 277 -2.39 8.70 6.29
CA THR A 277 -3.40 9.61 6.87
C THR A 277 -4.08 9.02 8.10
N TYR A 278 -4.76 9.87 8.88
CA TYR A 278 -5.59 9.57 10.05
C TYR A 278 -4.89 9.20 11.35
N ILE A 279 -3.57 9.34 11.47
CA ILE A 279 -2.85 8.98 12.67
C ILE A 279 -2.39 10.21 13.44
N ASP A 280 -3.14 10.59 14.47
CA ASP A 280 -2.79 11.70 15.36
C ASP A 280 -1.55 11.42 16.20
N GLY A 281 -1.37 10.14 16.61
CA GLY A 281 -0.18 9.70 17.29
C GLY A 281 -0.29 8.30 17.87
N ILE A 282 0.70 7.49 17.57
CA ILE A 282 0.89 6.16 18.13
C ILE A 282 2.18 6.09 18.89
N LEU A 283 2.13 5.48 20.07
CA LEU A 283 3.29 5.07 20.85
C LEU A 283 2.96 3.75 21.53
N THR A 284 3.52 2.65 21.05
CA THR A 284 3.26 1.31 21.56
C THR A 284 4.56 0.56 21.79
N SER A 285 4.67 -0.09 22.94
CA SER A 285 5.72 -1.06 23.17
C SER A 285 5.30 -2.40 22.56
N ALA A 286 5.94 -2.76 21.47
CA ALA A 286 5.81 -4.07 20.87
C ALA A 286 6.49 -5.12 21.76
N TYR A 287 7.61 -4.74 22.42
CA TYR A 287 8.30 -5.57 23.39
C TYR A 287 9.09 -4.72 24.41
N PRO A 288 8.95 -4.99 25.72
CA PRO A 288 7.97 -5.90 26.31
C PRO A 288 6.54 -5.35 26.21
N ALA A 289 5.53 -6.22 26.27
CA ALA A 289 4.15 -5.80 26.37
C ALA A 289 3.69 -5.62 27.83
N GLU A 290 2.54 -5.00 28.00
CA GLU A 290 1.90 -4.82 29.30
C GLU A 290 1.60 -6.18 29.97
N GLY A 291 2.05 -6.34 31.21
CA GLY A 291 1.87 -7.55 32.02
C GLY A 291 2.73 -8.76 31.59
N GLU A 292 3.55 -8.63 30.55
CA GLU A 292 4.33 -9.75 30.00
C GLU A 292 5.44 -10.20 30.97
N THR A 293 5.71 -11.52 31.00
CA THR A 293 6.91 -12.07 31.62
C THR A 293 7.94 -12.35 30.54
N VAL A 294 9.04 -11.62 30.55
CA VAL A 294 10.11 -11.72 29.56
C VAL A 294 11.31 -12.48 30.10
N SER A 295 11.90 -13.35 29.26
CA SER A 295 13.13 -14.08 29.61
C SER A 295 14.35 -13.29 29.17
N VAL A 296 15.20 -12.88 30.14
CA VAL A 296 16.42 -12.11 29.88
C VAL A 296 17.56 -12.68 30.71
N PRO A 297 18.19 -13.80 30.31
CA PRO A 297 19.22 -14.47 31.09
C PRO A 297 20.47 -13.62 31.36
N ASP A 298 20.88 -12.82 30.35
CA ASP A 298 22.10 -11.99 30.38
C ASP A 298 21.87 -10.57 30.97
N GLY A 299 20.61 -10.23 31.31
CA GLY A 299 20.28 -8.94 31.87
C GLY A 299 20.28 -7.78 30.85
N LYS A 300 20.36 -8.07 29.56
CA LYS A 300 20.28 -7.10 28.46
C LYS A 300 19.09 -7.40 27.55
N MET A 301 18.07 -6.53 27.58
CA MET A 301 16.84 -6.68 26.83
C MET A 301 16.80 -5.68 25.68
N THR A 302 16.53 -6.14 24.47
CA THR A 302 16.20 -5.26 23.35
C THR A 302 14.73 -4.86 23.45
N VAL A 303 14.45 -3.57 23.65
CA VAL A 303 13.09 -3.02 23.56
C VAL A 303 12.75 -2.69 22.12
N ARG A 304 11.47 -2.87 21.72
CA ARG A 304 10.93 -2.54 20.40
C ARG A 304 9.68 -1.70 20.56
N ILE A 305 9.71 -0.54 19.92
CA ILE A 305 8.68 0.49 20.05
C ILE A 305 8.19 0.86 18.66
N ASN A 306 6.88 0.96 18.48
CA ASN A 306 6.27 1.62 17.34
C ASN A 306 5.83 3.02 17.75
N ALA A 307 6.27 4.03 16.98
CA ALA A 307 5.94 5.44 17.18
C ALA A 307 5.71 6.11 15.82
N TYR A 308 4.53 6.70 15.62
CA TYR A 308 4.18 7.34 14.34
C TYR A 308 3.16 8.47 14.52
N ARG A 309 3.26 9.52 13.69
CA ARG A 309 2.25 10.57 13.49
C ARG A 309 2.20 10.95 12.01
N THR A 310 1.01 11.21 11.49
CA THR A 310 0.83 11.63 10.08
C THR A 310 1.56 12.95 9.79
N ILE A 311 1.47 13.92 10.67
CA ILE A 311 1.91 15.30 10.40
C ILE A 311 3.35 15.59 10.77
N SER A 312 4.04 14.68 11.50
CA SER A 312 5.39 14.96 12.01
C SER A 312 6.19 13.69 12.23
N ASP A 313 7.47 13.71 11.85
CA ASP A 313 8.39 12.60 12.12
C ASP A 313 8.79 12.53 13.60
N ALA A 314 9.01 11.30 14.08
CA ALA A 314 9.61 11.10 15.38
C ALA A 314 11.10 11.47 15.31
N LYS A 315 11.48 12.48 16.07
CA LYS A 315 12.86 12.99 16.18
C LYS A 315 13.71 12.16 17.10
N LYS A 316 13.10 11.70 18.18
CA LYS A 316 13.81 10.97 19.23
C LYS A 316 12.85 10.08 20.01
N VAL A 317 13.24 8.83 20.20
CA VAL A 317 12.53 7.91 21.08
C VAL A 317 13.47 7.44 22.18
N THR A 318 13.04 7.52 23.44
CA THR A 318 13.81 7.07 24.60
C THR A 318 13.06 6.01 25.39
N ALA A 319 13.80 5.05 25.90
CA ALA A 319 13.28 4.01 26.78
C ALA A 319 14.03 4.03 28.12
N SER A 320 13.29 4.13 29.21
CA SER A 320 13.83 4.13 30.57
C SER A 320 13.24 2.99 31.38
N VAL A 321 14.07 2.24 32.06
CA VAL A 321 13.65 1.15 32.95
C VAL A 321 13.66 1.62 34.40
N GLU A 322 12.55 1.45 35.08
CA GLU A 322 12.37 1.72 36.51
C GLU A 322 12.13 0.42 37.27
N ARG A 323 12.73 0.35 38.46
CA ARG A 323 12.49 -0.74 39.42
C ARG A 323 12.34 -0.16 40.84
N ASN A 324 11.26 -0.52 41.51
CA ASN A 324 10.93 0.00 42.85
C ASN A 324 11.00 1.54 42.94
N GLY A 325 10.51 2.22 41.89
CA GLY A 325 10.50 3.70 41.82
C GLY A 325 11.86 4.33 41.52
N ARG A 326 12.92 3.55 41.24
CA ARG A 326 14.24 4.05 40.89
C ARG A 326 14.58 3.75 39.42
N LEU A 327 15.15 4.74 38.77
CA LEU A 327 15.69 4.61 37.43
C LEU A 327 16.88 3.66 37.41
N VAL A 328 16.83 2.64 36.55
CA VAL A 328 17.88 1.61 36.40
C VAL A 328 18.70 1.84 35.14
N SER A 329 18.04 2.17 34.03
CA SER A 329 18.67 2.32 32.72
C SER A 329 17.87 3.27 31.86
N THR A 330 18.53 4.06 31.02
CA THR A 330 17.91 4.86 29.97
C THR A 330 18.72 4.72 28.70
N VAL A 331 18.04 4.59 27.56
CA VAL A 331 18.65 4.51 26.22
C VAL A 331 17.86 5.35 25.23
N THR A 332 18.56 6.01 24.31
CA THR A 332 17.95 6.54 23.09
C THR A 332 17.87 5.40 22.09
N LEU A 333 16.67 5.16 21.56
CA LEU A 333 16.43 4.11 20.58
C LEU A 333 16.86 4.58 19.18
N MET A 334 17.19 3.61 18.34
CA MET A 334 17.53 3.83 16.94
C MET A 334 16.32 3.51 16.05
N PRO A 335 16.05 4.32 15.01
CA PRO A 335 15.00 4.01 14.06
C PRO A 335 15.41 2.81 13.20
N GLU A 336 14.47 1.91 12.96
CA GLU A 336 14.60 0.75 12.05
C GLU A 336 13.76 0.93 10.79
N THR A 337 12.57 1.53 10.94
CA THR A 337 11.66 1.96 9.87
C THR A 337 11.09 3.34 10.23
N ASP A 338 10.16 3.85 9.43
CA ASP A 338 9.37 5.05 9.75
C ASP A 338 8.47 4.88 11.00
N TRP A 339 8.20 3.64 11.42
CA TRP A 339 7.42 3.27 12.60
C TRP A 339 8.27 2.71 13.73
N GLY A 340 9.21 1.82 13.38
CA GLY A 340 9.91 0.92 14.31
C GLY A 340 11.16 1.55 14.89
N TRP A 341 11.31 1.44 16.22
CA TRP A 341 12.46 1.89 16.99
C TRP A 341 12.94 0.79 17.92
N SER A 342 14.24 0.62 18.07
CA SER A 342 14.79 -0.37 18.98
C SER A 342 16.04 0.10 19.71
N GLY A 343 16.34 -0.59 20.81
CA GLY A 343 17.55 -0.36 21.59
C GLY A 343 17.64 -1.31 22.78
N ALA A 344 18.84 -1.48 23.30
CA ALA A 344 19.09 -2.41 24.38
C ALA A 344 19.14 -1.70 25.74
N VAL A 345 18.32 -2.15 26.69
CA VAL A 345 18.27 -1.67 28.06
C VAL A 345 18.82 -2.74 29.02
N ARG A 346 19.40 -2.30 30.14
CA ARG A 346 19.77 -3.20 31.25
C ARG A 346 18.53 -3.49 32.07
N VAL A 347 18.31 -4.73 32.40
CA VAL A 347 17.21 -5.20 33.25
C VAL A 347 17.71 -6.17 34.32
N SER A 348 16.92 -6.37 35.35
CA SER A 348 17.21 -7.32 36.44
C SER A 348 15.96 -8.14 36.73
N GLY A 349 16.08 -9.31 37.34
CA GLY A 349 14.92 -10.16 37.64
C GLY A 349 13.84 -9.49 38.50
N GLY A 350 12.59 -9.86 38.28
CA GLY A 350 11.40 -9.38 38.99
C GLY A 350 10.63 -8.27 38.24
N LYS A 351 9.65 -7.68 38.90
CA LYS A 351 8.77 -6.64 38.36
C LYS A 351 9.53 -5.36 38.04
N GLN A 352 9.28 -4.81 36.87
CA GLN A 352 9.87 -3.58 36.36
C GLN A 352 8.86 -2.78 35.58
N ARG A 353 9.17 -1.53 35.31
CA ARG A 353 8.39 -0.62 34.48
C ARG A 353 9.27 -0.05 33.37
N LEU A 354 8.80 -0.09 32.15
CA LEU A 354 9.36 0.63 31.03
C LEU A 354 8.59 1.95 30.86
N LEU A 355 9.31 3.06 30.84
CA LEU A 355 8.80 4.38 30.45
C LEU A 355 9.37 4.71 29.07
N VAL A 356 8.51 4.84 28.08
CA VAL A 356 8.87 5.24 26.71
C VAL A 356 8.42 6.66 26.47
N THR A 357 9.26 7.45 25.84
CA THR A 357 8.94 8.81 25.39
C THR A 357 9.36 8.97 23.94
N ALA A 358 8.42 9.40 23.07
CA ALA A 358 8.69 9.82 21.71
C ALA A 358 8.52 11.35 21.60
N GLU A 359 9.52 12.01 21.06
CA GLU A 359 9.53 13.45 20.75
C GLU A 359 9.49 13.60 19.24
N PHE A 360 8.55 14.41 18.73
CA PHE A 360 8.33 14.64 17.31
C PHE A 360 8.91 16.00 16.89
N GLU A 361 9.14 16.18 15.59
CA GLU A 361 9.75 17.42 15.05
C GLU A 361 8.86 18.66 15.29
N ASP A 362 7.55 18.51 15.36
CA ASP A 362 6.60 19.58 15.70
C ASP A 362 6.57 19.93 17.21
N GLY A 363 7.42 19.32 18.02
CA GLY A 363 7.48 19.51 19.47
C GLY A 363 6.50 18.65 20.27
N THR A 364 5.63 17.89 19.62
CA THR A 364 4.72 16.96 20.31
C THR A 364 5.50 15.89 21.05
N ARG A 365 5.00 15.50 22.22
CA ARG A 365 5.61 14.47 23.06
C ARG A 365 4.56 13.45 23.47
N LEU A 366 4.80 12.19 23.13
CA LEU A 366 4.00 11.05 23.57
C LEU A 366 4.76 10.27 24.64
N THR A 367 4.04 9.75 25.64
CA THR A 367 4.62 8.91 26.70
C THR A 367 3.79 7.65 26.91
N LYS A 368 4.47 6.52 27.14
CA LYS A 368 3.85 5.23 27.46
C LYS A 368 4.55 4.58 28.64
N ARG A 369 3.77 4.00 29.53
CA ARG A 369 4.26 3.16 30.64
C ARG A 369 3.83 1.73 30.39
N VAL A 370 4.74 0.79 30.66
CA VAL A 370 4.51 -0.66 30.48
C VAL A 370 5.08 -1.37 31.70
N ASP A 371 4.22 -2.04 32.44
CA ASP A 371 4.63 -2.88 33.58
C ASP A 371 4.88 -4.31 33.08
N TYR A 372 6.00 -4.90 33.41
CA TYR A 372 6.40 -6.24 32.99
C TYR A 372 7.25 -6.93 34.05
N THR A 373 7.46 -8.24 33.89
CA THR A 373 8.27 -9.05 34.80
C THR A 373 9.44 -9.66 34.03
N VAL A 374 10.64 -9.60 34.62
CA VAL A 374 11.83 -10.23 34.04
C VAL A 374 12.14 -11.53 34.78
N THR A 375 12.31 -12.62 34.05
CA THR A 375 12.85 -13.89 34.51
C THR A 375 14.25 -14.14 33.91
N LYS A 376 15.10 -14.83 34.63
CA LYS A 376 16.39 -15.33 34.13
C LYS A 376 16.31 -16.77 33.61
N GLN A 377 15.17 -17.40 33.78
CA GLN A 377 14.93 -18.74 33.24
C GLN A 377 14.99 -18.69 31.70
N PRO A 378 15.76 -19.53 31.04
CA PRO A 378 15.77 -19.60 29.58
C PRO A 378 14.37 -19.96 29.06
N LEU A 379 14.06 -19.49 27.86
CA LEU A 379 12.84 -19.90 27.16
C LEU A 379 12.89 -21.42 26.90
N SER A 380 11.74 -22.08 26.95
CA SER A 380 11.64 -23.48 26.53
C SER A 380 12.08 -23.60 25.07
N VAL A 381 12.64 -24.74 24.72
CA VAL A 381 13.06 -25.03 23.34
C VAL A 381 11.84 -24.90 22.41
N ILE A 382 11.99 -24.05 21.40
CA ILE A 382 11.02 -23.84 20.35
C ILE A 382 11.32 -24.87 19.27
N ALA A 383 10.32 -25.59 18.82
CA ALA A 383 10.45 -26.53 17.71
C ALA A 383 9.41 -26.19 16.65
N THR A 384 9.86 -25.89 15.45
CA THR A 384 9.02 -25.84 14.26
C THR A 384 9.13 -27.20 13.59
N SER A 385 8.03 -27.87 13.37
CA SER A 385 7.98 -29.20 12.73
C SER A 385 7.20 -29.19 11.43
N ASP A 386 6.20 -28.30 11.33
CA ASP A 386 5.25 -28.28 10.23
C ASP A 386 5.57 -27.17 9.24
N VAL A 387 5.40 -27.47 7.97
CA VAL A 387 5.55 -26.49 6.90
C VAL A 387 4.28 -25.64 6.82
N TRP A 388 4.45 -24.32 6.84
CA TRP A 388 3.41 -23.34 6.51
C TRP A 388 3.81 -22.68 5.19
N ALA A 389 3.37 -23.28 4.06
CA ALA A 389 3.98 -23.06 2.76
C ALA A 389 3.47 -21.83 1.98
N GLY A 390 2.43 -21.16 2.46
CA GLY A 390 1.81 -20.01 1.78
C GLY A 390 0.70 -19.42 2.62
N LEU A 391 -0.16 -18.62 1.99
CA LEU A 391 -1.33 -18.05 2.64
C LEU A 391 -2.18 -19.17 3.27
N ARG A 392 -2.50 -19.05 4.56
CA ARG A 392 -3.23 -20.07 5.30
C ARG A 392 -2.65 -21.50 5.13
N GLY A 393 -1.33 -21.60 5.01
CA GLY A 393 -0.57 -22.82 5.09
C GLY A 393 -0.32 -23.57 3.79
N ASN A 394 -1.17 -23.43 2.77
CA ASN A 394 -1.06 -24.17 1.52
C ASN A 394 -1.81 -23.50 0.35
N ALA A 395 -1.65 -24.01 -0.87
CA ALA A 395 -2.28 -23.47 -2.09
C ALA A 395 -3.82 -23.58 -2.12
N ALA A 396 -4.44 -24.35 -1.24
CA ALA A 396 -5.88 -24.47 -1.10
C ALA A 396 -6.46 -23.50 -0.03
N HIS A 397 -5.61 -22.84 0.73
CA HIS A 397 -5.90 -21.91 1.83
C HIS A 397 -6.77 -22.55 2.96
N ASN A 398 -6.60 -23.83 3.22
CA ASN A 398 -7.52 -24.59 4.07
C ASN A 398 -6.88 -25.26 5.28
N GLN A 399 -5.61 -24.95 5.60
CA GLN A 399 -4.94 -25.58 6.74
C GLN A 399 -5.62 -25.17 8.05
N LEU A 400 -5.97 -26.18 8.84
CA LEU A 400 -6.50 -26.06 10.21
C LEU A 400 -5.47 -26.62 11.18
N VAL A 401 -5.31 -25.98 12.34
CA VAL A 401 -4.36 -26.41 13.37
C VAL A 401 -5.14 -27.01 14.54
N ASN A 402 -4.99 -28.33 14.74
CA ASN A 402 -5.64 -29.07 15.83
C ASN A 402 -4.80 -29.01 17.12
N ASP A 403 -4.50 -27.81 17.56
CA ASP A 403 -3.77 -27.56 18.80
C ASP A 403 -4.53 -26.53 19.65
N SER A 404 -3.97 -26.07 20.74
CA SER A 404 -4.57 -25.01 21.55
C SER A 404 -3.63 -23.81 21.63
N VAL A 405 -4.17 -22.65 21.98
CA VAL A 405 -3.37 -21.45 22.20
C VAL A 405 -3.56 -20.94 23.62
N SER A 406 -2.47 -20.72 24.33
CA SER A 406 -2.48 -20.11 25.65
C SER A 406 -2.52 -18.59 25.56
N LEU A 407 -3.38 -17.96 26.34
CA LEU A 407 -3.53 -16.51 26.39
C LEU A 407 -3.27 -16.01 27.83
N PRO A 408 -2.65 -14.83 28.02
CA PRO A 408 -2.10 -13.95 26.99
C PRO A 408 -0.91 -14.57 26.25
N LEU A 409 -0.72 -14.19 24.98
CA LEU A 409 0.40 -14.66 24.17
C LEU A 409 1.74 -14.25 24.78
N GLN A 410 2.65 -15.19 24.89
CA GLN A 410 4.02 -14.94 25.36
C GLN A 410 4.99 -14.86 24.20
N THR A 411 5.80 -13.80 24.18
CA THR A 411 6.79 -13.57 23.13
C THR A 411 8.00 -14.47 23.31
N ASN A 412 8.39 -15.17 22.24
CA ASN A 412 9.68 -15.83 22.12
C ASN A 412 10.76 -14.83 21.66
N TRP A 413 10.50 -14.18 20.54
CA TRP A 413 11.36 -13.13 20.00
C TRP A 413 10.57 -12.20 19.06
N ILE A 414 11.12 -10.99 18.84
CA ILE A 414 10.65 -10.02 17.85
C ILE A 414 11.86 -9.50 17.09
N GLN A 415 11.74 -9.40 15.77
CA GLN A 415 12.74 -8.78 14.90
C GLN A 415 12.10 -7.77 13.97
N ASN A 416 12.79 -6.67 13.69
CA ASN A 416 12.39 -5.74 12.65
C ASN A 416 13.16 -6.04 11.36
N VAL A 417 12.46 -6.01 10.22
CA VAL A 417 13.05 -6.35 8.92
C VAL A 417 13.71 -5.16 8.23
N GLY A 418 13.57 -3.94 8.78
CA GLY A 418 14.15 -2.70 8.24
C GLY A 418 13.38 -2.11 7.05
N SER A 419 12.18 -2.59 6.79
CA SER A 419 11.22 -2.08 5.79
C SER A 419 9.80 -2.45 6.20
N ASN A 420 8.79 -1.80 5.62
CA ASN A 420 7.41 -2.11 5.92
C ASN A 420 7.01 -3.50 5.38
N ILE A 421 6.04 -4.13 6.02
CA ILE A 421 5.44 -5.39 5.59
C ILE A 421 3.96 -5.15 5.28
N TYR A 422 3.57 -5.48 4.06
CA TYR A 422 2.21 -5.28 3.59
C TYR A 422 1.68 -6.58 2.98
N MET A 423 0.50 -7.05 3.37
CA MET A 423 -0.17 -8.29 2.90
C MET A 423 0.70 -9.55 2.76
N CYS A 424 2.01 -9.48 2.95
CA CYS A 424 2.88 -10.63 2.97
C CYS A 424 2.81 -11.33 4.32
N SER A 425 2.18 -12.49 4.35
CA SER A 425 2.11 -13.32 5.56
C SER A 425 3.42 -14.10 5.76
N PRO A 426 3.88 -14.29 7.00
CA PRO A 426 5.01 -15.17 7.26
C PRO A 426 4.74 -16.59 6.73
N ILE A 427 5.75 -17.22 6.13
CA ILE A 427 5.75 -18.64 5.82
C ILE A 427 6.88 -19.33 6.58
N VAL A 428 6.71 -20.62 6.90
CA VAL A 428 7.63 -21.35 7.75
C VAL A 428 8.01 -22.68 7.11
N ALA A 429 9.30 -22.91 6.97
CA ALA A 429 9.85 -24.17 6.50
C ALA A 429 11.32 -24.32 6.95
N GLN A 430 11.84 -25.52 7.08
CA GLN A 430 13.25 -25.80 7.39
C GLN A 430 13.75 -25.02 8.62
N ASN A 431 12.95 -24.92 9.66
CA ASN A 431 13.24 -24.13 10.88
C ASN A 431 13.57 -22.64 10.59
N LYS A 432 13.02 -22.09 9.52
CA LYS A 432 13.14 -20.67 9.18
C LYS A 432 11.76 -20.05 8.95
N VAL A 433 11.62 -18.78 9.29
CA VAL A 433 10.49 -17.94 8.90
C VAL A 433 10.93 -16.99 7.81
N PHE A 434 10.13 -16.89 6.74
CA PHE A 434 10.40 -16.07 5.57
C PHE A 434 9.33 -15.00 5.43
N ILE A 435 9.75 -13.82 4.95
CA ILE A 435 8.86 -12.67 4.78
C ILE A 435 9.33 -11.80 3.61
N GLY A 436 8.38 -11.27 2.84
CA GLY A 436 8.61 -10.23 1.84
C GLY A 436 8.34 -8.85 2.41
N THR A 437 9.00 -7.83 1.86
CA THR A 437 8.87 -6.43 2.30
C THR A 437 8.52 -5.50 1.16
N ILE A 438 8.01 -4.32 1.51
CA ILE A 438 7.73 -3.24 0.56
C ILE A 438 8.62 -2.03 0.83
N ASP A 439 8.92 -1.28 -0.22
CA ASP A 439 9.36 0.10 -0.17
C ASP A 439 8.99 0.80 -1.48
N ASP A 440 7.88 1.49 -1.49
CA ASP A 440 7.38 2.19 -2.68
C ASP A 440 8.04 3.57 -2.90
N ASP A 441 8.96 3.95 -2.03
CA ASP A 441 9.75 5.18 -2.13
C ASP A 441 11.21 4.91 -2.49
N LYS A 442 11.74 3.74 -2.07
CA LYS A 442 13.15 3.37 -2.19
C LYS A 442 13.33 1.91 -2.58
N PRO A 443 13.25 1.55 -3.87
CA PRO A 443 13.19 0.15 -4.31
C PRO A 443 14.37 -0.72 -3.86
N LYS A 444 15.51 -0.14 -3.51
CA LYS A 444 16.68 -0.88 -2.99
C LYS A 444 16.48 -1.42 -1.56
N LYS A 445 15.34 -1.14 -0.92
CA LYS A 445 14.96 -1.64 0.41
C LYS A 445 13.84 -2.70 0.36
N CYS A 446 13.61 -3.29 -0.80
CA CYS A 446 12.68 -4.40 -0.96
C CYS A 446 13.43 -5.73 -0.83
N TYR A 447 12.91 -6.63 -0.01
CA TYR A 447 13.62 -7.84 0.36
C TYR A 447 12.68 -9.05 0.47
N VAL A 448 13.27 -10.24 0.28
CA VAL A 448 12.83 -11.45 0.96
C VAL A 448 13.87 -11.76 2.03
N LYS A 449 13.45 -11.96 3.25
CA LYS A 449 14.34 -12.27 4.39
C LYS A 449 13.97 -13.57 5.06
N ALA A 450 14.98 -14.27 5.56
CA ALA A 450 14.81 -15.46 6.39
C ALA A 450 15.40 -15.24 7.77
N TYR A 451 14.67 -15.69 8.76
CA TYR A 451 15.10 -15.70 10.15
C TYR A 451 15.04 -17.14 10.69
N ASP A 452 15.98 -17.51 11.52
CA ASP A 452 15.89 -18.75 12.28
C ASP A 452 14.65 -18.73 13.15
N ALA A 453 13.76 -19.69 12.97
CA ALA A 453 12.45 -19.67 13.62
C ALA A 453 12.53 -19.81 15.14
N THR A 454 13.60 -20.44 15.66
CA THR A 454 13.82 -20.66 17.09
C THR A 454 14.39 -19.41 17.78
N THR A 455 15.40 -18.80 17.15
CA THR A 455 16.20 -17.74 17.79
C THR A 455 15.85 -16.34 17.30
N GLY A 456 15.18 -16.21 16.16
CA GLY A 456 14.94 -14.94 15.50
C GLY A 456 16.18 -14.32 14.84
N HIS A 457 17.32 -15.04 14.78
CA HIS A 457 18.51 -14.52 14.12
C HIS A 457 18.29 -14.45 12.60
N LEU A 458 18.72 -13.35 11.97
CA LEU A 458 18.70 -13.19 10.52
C LEU A 458 19.64 -14.23 9.89
N CYS A 459 19.08 -15.11 9.04
CA CYS A 459 19.84 -16.10 8.29
C CYS A 459 20.40 -15.51 7.00
N TRP A 460 19.53 -14.86 6.22
CA TRP A 460 19.92 -14.23 4.96
C TRP A 460 18.92 -13.13 4.54
N THR A 461 19.37 -12.30 3.59
CA THR A 461 18.60 -11.26 2.93
C THR A 461 18.77 -11.39 1.42
N PHE A 462 17.67 -11.46 0.70
CA PHE A 462 17.63 -11.41 -0.77
C PHE A 462 16.98 -10.09 -1.20
N VAL A 463 17.69 -9.30 -2.03
CA VAL A 463 17.19 -8.02 -2.54
C VAL A 463 16.33 -8.28 -3.77
N THR A 464 15.11 -7.75 -3.80
CA THR A 464 14.21 -7.79 -4.95
C THR A 464 14.27 -6.48 -5.74
N SER A 465 13.82 -6.50 -6.98
CA SER A 465 13.81 -5.31 -7.85
C SER A 465 12.76 -4.30 -7.45
N ASN A 466 11.68 -4.75 -6.80
CA ASN A 466 10.55 -3.95 -6.35
C ASN A 466 9.88 -4.59 -5.13
N SER A 467 8.84 -3.97 -4.62
CA SER A 467 8.06 -4.39 -3.46
C SER A 467 7.45 -5.78 -3.63
N ILE A 468 7.44 -6.55 -2.55
CA ILE A 468 6.67 -7.80 -2.44
C ILE A 468 5.36 -7.45 -1.74
N LYS A 469 4.28 -7.34 -2.51
CA LYS A 469 2.99 -6.84 -2.03
C LYS A 469 2.00 -7.93 -1.61
N ASN A 470 2.37 -9.21 -1.69
CA ASN A 470 1.53 -10.32 -1.27
C ASN A 470 2.35 -11.47 -0.69
N THR A 471 1.66 -12.52 -0.22
CA THR A 471 2.30 -13.66 0.44
C THR A 471 3.16 -14.45 -0.55
N ILE A 472 4.38 -14.73 -0.14
CA ILE A 472 5.33 -15.62 -0.82
C ILE A 472 4.98 -17.09 -0.56
N ALA A 473 5.58 -18.01 -1.32
CA ALA A 473 5.28 -19.44 -1.20
C ALA A 473 6.56 -20.29 -1.08
N TYR A 474 6.43 -21.47 -0.51
CA TYR A 474 7.52 -22.44 -0.35
C TYR A 474 7.14 -23.80 -0.95
N GLU A 475 8.07 -24.41 -1.67
CA GLU A 475 8.02 -25.82 -2.05
C GLU A 475 9.46 -26.35 -2.29
N ASP A 476 9.73 -27.57 -1.85
CA ASP A 476 10.96 -28.33 -2.14
C ASP A 476 12.28 -27.54 -2.01
N GLY A 477 12.44 -26.85 -0.88
CA GLY A 477 13.67 -26.12 -0.57
C GLY A 477 13.80 -24.77 -1.28
N ARG A 478 12.75 -24.26 -1.92
CA ARG A 478 12.73 -22.98 -2.61
C ARG A 478 11.64 -22.07 -2.05
N ILE A 479 11.97 -20.79 -1.97
CA ILE A 479 11.02 -19.70 -1.74
C ILE A 479 10.70 -19.08 -3.09
N PHE A 480 9.42 -18.92 -3.37
CA PHE A 480 8.91 -18.21 -4.55
C PHE A 480 8.32 -16.88 -4.15
N ALA A 481 8.73 -15.81 -4.83
CA ALA A 481 8.26 -14.46 -4.60
C ALA A 481 8.06 -13.73 -5.93
N SER A 482 6.99 -12.96 -6.04
CA SER A 482 6.74 -12.07 -7.18
C SER A 482 6.82 -10.63 -6.68
N ASP A 483 7.61 -9.78 -7.34
CA ASP A 483 7.63 -8.37 -7.02
C ASP A 483 6.66 -7.55 -7.89
N ALA A 484 6.35 -6.34 -7.45
CA ALA A 484 5.38 -5.46 -8.11
C ALA A 484 5.78 -5.05 -9.55
N SER A 485 7.04 -5.25 -9.95
CA SER A 485 7.48 -5.06 -11.34
C SER A 485 7.29 -6.29 -12.23
N GLY A 486 6.77 -7.39 -11.66
CA GLY A 486 6.53 -8.66 -12.36
C GLY A 486 7.74 -9.57 -12.46
N MET A 487 8.78 -9.36 -11.65
CA MET A 487 9.87 -10.32 -11.54
C MET A 487 9.49 -11.44 -10.57
N LEU A 488 9.46 -12.66 -11.06
CA LEU A 488 9.27 -13.88 -10.27
C LEU A 488 10.63 -14.49 -9.93
N TYR A 489 10.84 -14.76 -8.65
CA TYR A 489 12.07 -15.31 -8.09
C TYR A 489 11.83 -16.72 -7.54
N ALA A 490 12.81 -17.62 -7.75
CA ALA A 490 12.98 -18.78 -6.91
C ALA A 490 14.31 -18.63 -6.14
N ILE A 491 14.22 -18.68 -4.82
CA ILE A 491 15.32 -18.44 -3.90
C ILE A 491 15.58 -19.72 -3.13
N ASP A 492 16.83 -20.17 -3.06
CA ASP A 492 17.23 -21.29 -2.21
C ASP A 492 16.90 -20.97 -0.74
N ALA A 493 16.04 -21.75 -0.12
CA ALA A 493 15.51 -21.47 1.22
C ALA A 493 16.61 -21.56 2.31
N GLU A 494 17.67 -22.34 2.08
CA GLU A 494 18.78 -22.46 3.01
C GLU A 494 19.78 -21.32 2.87
N LYS A 495 20.15 -20.98 1.61
CA LYS A 495 21.26 -20.08 1.30
C LYS A 495 20.84 -18.63 1.02
N GLY A 496 19.58 -18.38 0.65
CA GLY A 496 19.11 -17.07 0.23
C GLY A 496 19.66 -16.58 -1.11
N THR A 497 20.09 -17.50 -1.98
CA THR A 497 20.59 -17.19 -3.33
C THR A 497 19.54 -17.51 -4.37
N ALA A 498 19.49 -16.74 -5.48
CA ALA A 498 18.58 -17.04 -6.56
C ALA A 498 18.92 -18.39 -7.21
N CYS A 499 17.93 -19.28 -7.31
CA CYS A 499 17.99 -20.45 -8.18
C CYS A 499 17.73 -20.04 -9.63
N TRP A 500 16.72 -19.21 -9.84
CA TRP A 500 16.37 -18.61 -11.12
C TRP A 500 15.50 -17.36 -10.91
N GLN A 501 15.38 -16.56 -11.97
CA GLN A 501 14.51 -15.39 -12.05
C GLN A 501 13.82 -15.38 -13.41
N THR A 502 12.53 -15.09 -13.43
CA THR A 502 11.71 -15.03 -14.65
C THR A 502 10.89 -13.74 -14.66
N GLN A 503 11.08 -12.91 -15.70
CA GLN A 503 10.22 -11.75 -15.90
C GLN A 503 8.86 -12.23 -16.40
N LEU A 504 7.82 -11.99 -15.60
CA LEU A 504 6.45 -12.22 -16.03
C LEU A 504 6.03 -11.17 -17.06
N PRO A 505 5.16 -11.52 -18.01
CA PRO A 505 4.67 -10.56 -18.99
C PRO A 505 3.67 -9.60 -18.33
N VAL A 506 4.17 -8.50 -17.78
CA VAL A 506 3.32 -7.45 -17.17
C VAL A 506 2.51 -6.77 -18.26
N SER A 507 1.22 -6.54 -18.00
CA SER A 507 0.27 -5.95 -18.94
C SER A 507 0.18 -4.42 -18.80
N LEU A 508 -1.03 -3.86 -18.86
CA LEU A 508 -1.28 -2.41 -18.84
C LEU A 508 -0.98 -1.75 -17.51
N LEU A 509 -1.25 -2.42 -16.39
CA LEU A 509 -0.84 -1.93 -15.07
C LEU A 509 0.67 -2.11 -14.89
N PRO A 510 1.39 -1.08 -14.50
CA PRO A 510 2.81 -1.20 -14.19
C PRO A 510 3.06 -1.92 -12.85
N LEU A 511 2.04 -2.46 -12.23
CA LEU A 511 2.02 -3.03 -10.89
C LEU A 511 1.45 -4.46 -10.92
N LEU A 512 2.10 -5.38 -10.21
CA LEU A 512 1.65 -6.75 -9.98
C LEU A 512 1.53 -7.00 -8.48
N ASP A 513 0.32 -7.33 -8.01
CA ASP A 513 -0.02 -7.48 -6.60
C ASP A 513 -0.51 -8.87 -6.22
N GLU A 514 -0.80 -9.74 -7.21
CA GLU A 514 -1.37 -11.05 -6.96
C GLU A 514 -0.46 -11.94 -6.12
N GLY A 515 -1.05 -12.63 -5.17
CA GLY A 515 -0.38 -13.66 -4.37
C GLY A 515 -0.20 -14.96 -5.14
N LEU A 516 0.93 -15.62 -4.90
CA LEU A 516 1.31 -16.86 -5.56
C LEU A 516 0.58 -18.08 -4.98
N ALA A 517 0.34 -19.10 -5.83
CA ALA A 517 0.09 -20.45 -5.38
C ALA A 517 1.17 -21.39 -5.93
N VAL A 518 1.62 -22.35 -5.11
CA VAL A 518 2.58 -23.34 -5.53
C VAL A 518 2.04 -24.73 -5.19
N ALA A 519 1.99 -25.61 -6.18
CA ALA A 519 1.53 -26.97 -6.03
C ALA A 519 2.15 -27.89 -7.07
N ASP A 520 2.58 -29.08 -6.64
CA ASP A 520 3.08 -30.16 -7.50
C ASP A 520 4.21 -29.73 -8.47
N GLY A 521 5.16 -28.93 -7.98
CA GLY A 521 6.30 -28.44 -8.77
C GLY A 521 5.96 -27.32 -9.75
N VAL A 522 4.82 -26.67 -9.59
CA VAL A 522 4.36 -25.55 -10.45
C VAL A 522 4.02 -24.33 -9.62
N VAL A 523 4.57 -23.19 -10.02
CA VAL A 523 4.24 -21.86 -9.48
C VAL A 523 3.19 -21.22 -10.38
N TYR A 524 2.06 -20.85 -9.82
CA TYR A 524 1.00 -20.10 -10.48
C TYR A 524 1.12 -18.63 -10.09
N ALA A 525 1.23 -17.77 -11.09
CA ALA A 525 1.43 -16.33 -10.90
C ALA A 525 0.57 -15.52 -11.87
N GLY A 526 0.18 -14.33 -11.46
CA GLY A 526 -0.55 -13.37 -12.29
C GLY A 526 0.37 -12.60 -13.24
N HIS A 527 -0.25 -11.90 -14.18
CA HIS A 527 0.41 -10.93 -15.04
C HIS A 527 -0.55 -9.77 -15.43
N ALA A 528 -1.39 -9.36 -14.50
CA ALA A 528 -2.39 -8.29 -14.60
C ALA A 528 -3.61 -8.58 -15.48
N LYS A 529 -3.48 -9.25 -16.62
CA LYS A 529 -4.62 -9.61 -17.52
C LYS A 529 -4.81 -11.10 -17.71
N GLY A 530 -4.26 -11.89 -16.85
CA GLY A 530 -4.33 -13.34 -16.91
C GLY A 530 -3.38 -13.99 -15.93
N THR A 531 -3.09 -15.25 -16.19
CA THR A 531 -2.27 -16.08 -15.33
C THR A 531 -1.29 -16.93 -16.12
N CYS A 532 -0.21 -17.34 -15.50
CA CYS A 532 0.75 -18.26 -16.04
C CYS A 532 1.14 -19.34 -15.01
N ALA A 533 1.61 -20.48 -15.51
CA ALA A 533 2.26 -21.51 -14.74
C ALA A 533 3.74 -21.54 -15.07
N VAL A 534 4.56 -21.59 -14.05
CA VAL A 534 6.02 -21.60 -14.16
C VAL A 534 6.54 -22.82 -13.44
N ARG A 535 7.44 -23.57 -14.08
CA ARG A 535 8.03 -24.76 -13.47
C ARG A 535 8.93 -24.36 -12.31
N ALA A 536 8.66 -24.91 -11.14
CA ALA A 536 9.34 -24.54 -9.89
C ALA A 536 10.85 -24.81 -9.90
N VAL A 537 11.31 -25.82 -10.66
CA VAL A 537 12.71 -26.23 -10.65
C VAL A 537 13.62 -25.32 -11.48
N ASP A 538 13.13 -24.74 -12.58
CA ASP A 538 13.97 -24.02 -13.56
C ASP A 538 13.39 -22.68 -14.07
N GLY A 539 12.22 -22.29 -13.62
CA GLY A 539 11.59 -21.01 -14.00
C GLY A 539 11.01 -20.97 -15.42
N LYS A 540 10.89 -22.13 -16.09
CA LYS A 540 10.32 -22.19 -17.44
C LYS A 540 8.81 -22.00 -17.38
N ILE A 541 8.31 -21.04 -18.16
CA ILE A 541 6.86 -20.86 -18.35
C ILE A 541 6.31 -22.09 -19.08
N LEU A 542 5.38 -22.79 -18.45
CA LEU A 542 4.72 -23.97 -18.96
C LEU A 542 3.53 -23.60 -19.85
N TRP A 543 2.73 -22.66 -19.40
CA TRP A 543 1.60 -22.10 -20.14
C TRP A 543 1.28 -20.67 -19.65
N GLN A 544 0.56 -19.93 -20.50
CA GLN A 544 0.01 -18.61 -20.20
C GLN A 544 -1.43 -18.55 -20.71
N ASN A 545 -2.29 -17.86 -19.95
CA ASN A 545 -3.64 -17.55 -20.39
C ASN A 545 -3.91 -16.04 -20.19
N LYS A 546 -4.34 -15.35 -21.26
CA LYS A 546 -4.63 -13.92 -21.30
C LYS A 546 -6.13 -13.65 -21.47
N ALA A 547 -6.99 -14.60 -21.10
CA ALA A 547 -8.42 -14.53 -21.32
C ALA A 547 -9.20 -13.64 -20.35
N TRP A 548 -8.53 -12.83 -19.55
CA TRP A 548 -9.17 -11.90 -18.62
C TRP A 548 -9.50 -10.59 -19.36
N ASP A 549 -10.65 -10.56 -20.03
CA ASP A 549 -11.09 -9.39 -20.79
C ASP A 549 -11.37 -8.21 -19.86
N GLY A 550 -10.62 -7.12 -20.01
CA GLY A 550 -10.76 -5.90 -19.25
C GLY A 550 -10.45 -6.04 -17.76
N GLY A 551 -10.00 -7.22 -17.31
CA GLY A 551 -9.57 -7.45 -15.95
C GLY A 551 -8.16 -6.92 -15.73
N GLU A 552 -7.90 -6.52 -14.51
CA GLU A 552 -6.58 -6.13 -14.01
C GLU A 552 -6.27 -7.00 -12.80
N GLY A 553 -4.99 -7.22 -12.53
CA GLY A 553 -4.56 -7.93 -11.35
C GLY A 553 -5.06 -7.30 -10.06
N THR A 554 -5.18 -8.10 -9.04
CA THR A 554 -5.70 -7.70 -7.72
C THR A 554 -4.82 -8.23 -6.62
N THR A 555 -5.06 -7.78 -5.40
CA THR A 555 -4.37 -8.30 -4.20
C THR A 555 -4.82 -9.70 -3.77
N SER A 556 -5.72 -10.35 -4.53
CA SER A 556 -6.13 -11.73 -4.26
C SER A 556 -4.96 -12.70 -4.39
N THR A 557 -5.00 -13.78 -3.63
CA THR A 557 -4.05 -14.89 -3.75
C THR A 557 -4.69 -16.03 -4.53
N PHE A 558 -3.97 -16.61 -5.48
CA PHE A 558 -4.42 -17.73 -6.27
C PHE A 558 -4.69 -18.96 -5.41
N THR A 559 -5.77 -19.66 -5.73
CA THR A 559 -6.18 -20.86 -5.01
C THR A 559 -6.21 -22.06 -5.93
N VAL A 560 -5.63 -23.17 -5.50
CA VAL A 560 -5.62 -24.45 -6.24
C VAL A 560 -6.48 -25.48 -5.53
N GLY A 561 -7.39 -26.11 -6.27
CA GLY A 561 -8.22 -27.20 -5.75
C GLY A 561 -8.87 -28.00 -6.87
N ALA A 562 -9.01 -29.32 -6.71
CA ALA A 562 -9.62 -30.22 -7.70
C ALA A 562 -9.07 -30.10 -9.14
N GLY A 563 -7.78 -29.76 -9.28
CA GLY A 563 -7.12 -29.54 -10.60
C GLY A 563 -7.55 -28.24 -11.27
N VAL A 564 -8.06 -27.26 -10.50
CA VAL A 564 -8.47 -25.95 -11.00
C VAL A 564 -7.73 -24.87 -10.23
N LEU A 565 -7.18 -23.88 -10.95
CA LEU A 565 -6.67 -22.64 -10.45
C LEU A 565 -7.79 -21.62 -10.47
N VAL A 566 -8.11 -21.02 -9.33
CA VAL A 566 -9.05 -19.91 -9.23
C VAL A 566 -8.31 -18.60 -8.98
N ALA A 567 -8.66 -17.58 -9.75
CA ALA A 567 -8.14 -16.24 -9.65
C ALA A 567 -9.25 -15.21 -9.89
N SER A 568 -9.16 -14.06 -9.23
CA SER A 568 -10.06 -12.93 -9.48
C SER A 568 -9.34 -11.80 -10.19
N ALA A 569 -10.12 -10.94 -10.84
CA ALA A 569 -9.65 -9.72 -11.46
C ALA A 569 -10.48 -8.52 -11.02
N HIS A 570 -9.84 -7.39 -10.85
CA HIS A 570 -10.50 -6.14 -10.47
C HIS A 570 -11.58 -5.78 -11.47
N TRP A 571 -12.78 -5.45 -11.01
CA TRP A 571 -14.02 -5.16 -11.77
C TRP A 571 -14.67 -6.33 -12.48
N ASN A 572 -13.93 -7.31 -12.97
CA ASN A 572 -14.42 -8.16 -14.06
C ASN A 572 -14.60 -9.64 -13.75
N GLY A 573 -14.38 -10.08 -12.52
CA GLY A 573 -14.89 -11.40 -12.23
C GLY A 573 -13.90 -12.41 -11.69
N LEU A 574 -14.38 -13.64 -11.65
CA LEU A 574 -13.69 -14.81 -11.17
C LEU A 574 -13.44 -15.77 -12.33
N PHE A 575 -12.25 -16.34 -12.37
CA PHE A 575 -11.79 -17.21 -13.45
C PHE A 575 -11.33 -18.56 -12.91
N GLY A 576 -11.74 -19.64 -13.53
CA GLY A 576 -11.25 -20.98 -13.26
C GLY A 576 -10.46 -21.53 -14.45
N HIS A 577 -9.19 -21.89 -14.20
CA HIS A 577 -8.29 -22.45 -15.20
C HIS A 577 -7.94 -23.89 -14.88
N ASP A 578 -7.81 -24.75 -15.89
CA ASP A 578 -7.23 -26.06 -15.75
C ASP A 578 -5.73 -25.93 -15.46
N ILE A 579 -5.27 -26.48 -14.34
CA ILE A 579 -3.87 -26.34 -13.93
C ILE A 579 -2.86 -27.02 -14.86
N SER A 580 -3.30 -28.04 -15.61
CA SER A 580 -2.42 -28.81 -16.47
C SER A 580 -1.99 -28.10 -17.76
N ASN A 581 -2.83 -27.21 -18.25
CA ASN A 581 -2.62 -26.56 -19.57
C ASN A 581 -3.04 -25.09 -19.63
N GLY A 582 -3.61 -24.51 -18.54
CA GLY A 582 -4.04 -23.13 -18.44
C GLY A 582 -5.33 -22.81 -19.19
N ALA A 583 -6.05 -23.80 -19.71
CA ALA A 583 -7.31 -23.58 -20.40
C ALA A 583 -8.33 -22.92 -19.48
N LEU A 584 -8.99 -21.86 -19.95
CA LEU A 584 -10.10 -21.26 -19.21
C LEU A 584 -11.29 -22.22 -19.21
N LEU A 585 -11.63 -22.77 -18.07
CA LEU A 585 -12.78 -23.67 -17.90
C LEU A 585 -14.06 -22.88 -17.78
N TRP A 586 -14.05 -21.81 -17.02
CA TRP A 586 -15.18 -20.95 -16.78
C TRP A 586 -14.76 -19.54 -16.36
N LYS A 587 -15.69 -18.60 -16.60
CA LYS A 587 -15.58 -17.19 -16.20
C LYS A 587 -16.91 -16.79 -15.57
N LYS A 588 -16.86 -16.14 -14.41
CA LYS A 588 -18.00 -15.50 -13.77
C LYS A 588 -17.77 -13.99 -13.78
N CYS A 589 -18.54 -13.32 -14.61
CA CYS A 589 -18.49 -11.88 -14.77
C CYS A 589 -19.93 -11.40 -15.01
N ASP A 590 -20.54 -10.82 -14.01
CA ASP A 590 -21.89 -10.26 -14.08
C ASP A 590 -21.86 -8.86 -13.51
N SER A 591 -22.52 -7.89 -14.12
CA SER A 591 -22.64 -6.52 -13.61
C SER A 591 -23.32 -6.46 -12.23
N LYS A 592 -24.06 -7.49 -11.85
CA LYS A 592 -24.71 -7.64 -10.55
C LYS A 592 -23.88 -8.41 -9.53
N ILE A 593 -22.88 -9.18 -9.97
CA ILE A 593 -22.02 -10.02 -9.16
C ILE A 593 -20.59 -9.59 -9.40
N ARG A 594 -20.04 -8.84 -8.48
CA ARG A 594 -18.65 -8.42 -8.52
C ARG A 594 -17.79 -9.35 -7.70
N PHE A 595 -16.87 -10.04 -8.34
CA PHE A 595 -15.88 -10.89 -7.68
C PHE A 595 -14.58 -10.16 -7.40
N ARG A 596 -14.61 -8.86 -7.35
CA ARG A 596 -13.45 -8.02 -7.16
C ARG A 596 -12.61 -8.49 -5.96
N ASP A 597 -11.33 -8.71 -6.19
CA ASP A 597 -10.30 -9.00 -5.20
C ASP A 597 -10.52 -10.30 -4.38
N GLY A 598 -11.39 -11.19 -4.81
CA GLY A 598 -11.77 -12.37 -4.05
C GLY A 598 -10.68 -13.44 -3.99
N SER A 599 -10.11 -13.70 -2.81
CA SER A 599 -9.32 -14.90 -2.53
C SER A 599 -10.23 -16.04 -2.10
N ALA A 600 -10.14 -17.19 -2.80
CA ALA A 600 -10.98 -18.35 -2.47
C ALA A 600 -10.30 -19.26 -1.43
N THR A 601 -11.08 -20.12 -0.82
CA THR A 601 -10.63 -21.29 -0.04
C THR A 601 -11.24 -22.56 -0.64
N PHE A 602 -10.42 -23.54 -0.97
CA PHE A 602 -10.92 -24.84 -1.41
C PHE A 602 -11.14 -25.74 -0.20
N TYR A 603 -12.38 -26.15 0.01
CA TYR A 603 -12.77 -27.00 1.15
C TYR A 603 -13.94 -27.91 0.75
N ASP A 604 -13.93 -29.16 1.20
CA ASP A 604 -15.01 -30.14 0.98
C ASP A 604 -15.48 -30.19 -0.49
N GLY A 605 -14.50 -30.24 -1.42
CA GLY A 605 -14.73 -30.37 -2.87
C GLY A 605 -15.19 -29.11 -3.59
N ASN A 606 -15.34 -27.96 -2.94
CA ASN A 606 -15.83 -26.72 -3.51
C ASN A 606 -14.96 -25.51 -3.16
N PHE A 607 -15.07 -24.43 -3.93
CA PHE A 607 -14.49 -23.15 -3.57
C PHE A 607 -15.47 -22.30 -2.77
N TYR A 608 -15.00 -21.74 -1.67
CA TYR A 608 -15.71 -20.76 -0.84
C TYR A 608 -15.06 -19.39 -1.04
N LEU A 609 -15.87 -18.37 -1.23
CA LEU A 609 -15.46 -17.02 -1.55
C LEU A 609 -16.37 -16.00 -0.88
N ALA A 610 -15.80 -14.90 -0.42
CA ALA A 610 -16.52 -13.68 -0.04
C ALA A 610 -16.07 -12.54 -0.92
N SER A 611 -17.00 -11.78 -1.48
CA SER A 611 -16.67 -10.62 -2.33
C SER A 611 -17.79 -9.59 -2.30
N CYS A 612 -17.46 -8.34 -2.16
CA CYS A 612 -18.40 -7.26 -1.92
C CYS A 612 -19.32 -7.60 -0.73
N GLU A 613 -20.63 -7.73 -0.93
CA GLU A 613 -21.61 -8.08 0.11
C GLU A 613 -22.05 -9.55 0.07
N ASN A 614 -21.44 -10.36 -0.79
CA ASN A 614 -21.92 -11.70 -1.09
C ASN A 614 -20.97 -12.82 -0.64
N LEU A 615 -21.56 -13.93 -0.22
CA LEU A 615 -20.89 -15.20 0.03
C LEU A 615 -21.22 -16.18 -1.10
N TYR A 616 -20.24 -17.00 -1.51
CA TYR A 616 -20.38 -17.96 -2.60
C TYR A 616 -19.85 -19.33 -2.26
N VAL A 617 -20.51 -20.38 -2.80
CA VAL A 617 -19.94 -21.73 -2.96
C VAL A 617 -19.96 -22.04 -4.45
N ILE A 618 -18.80 -22.39 -5.00
CA ILE A 618 -18.60 -22.55 -6.44
C ILE A 618 -18.06 -23.94 -6.74
N ASN A 619 -18.68 -24.61 -7.74
CA ASN A 619 -18.18 -25.88 -8.24
C ASN A 619 -16.87 -25.67 -9.00
N PRO A 620 -15.78 -26.41 -8.66
CA PRO A 620 -14.47 -26.19 -9.26
C PRO A 620 -14.44 -26.33 -10.79
N ARG A 621 -15.09 -27.36 -11.33
CA ARG A 621 -14.99 -27.72 -12.74
C ARG A 621 -15.95 -26.97 -13.64
N SER A 622 -17.20 -26.77 -13.21
CA SER A 622 -18.22 -26.07 -14.01
C SER A 622 -18.26 -24.56 -13.73
N GLY A 623 -17.74 -24.10 -12.58
CA GLY A 623 -17.90 -22.75 -12.12
C GLY A 623 -19.33 -22.41 -11.67
N ASP A 624 -20.23 -23.39 -11.57
CA ASP A 624 -21.59 -23.13 -11.12
C ASP A 624 -21.60 -22.61 -9.69
N ILE A 625 -22.36 -21.56 -9.47
CA ILE A 625 -22.63 -21.04 -8.13
C ILE A 625 -23.65 -21.98 -7.50
N LEU A 626 -23.15 -22.87 -6.64
CA LEU A 626 -23.98 -23.85 -5.93
C LEU A 626 -24.79 -23.19 -4.83
N LYS A 627 -24.24 -22.11 -4.26
CA LYS A 627 -24.89 -21.32 -3.23
C LYS A 627 -24.38 -19.89 -3.25
N MET A 628 -25.26 -18.93 -3.01
CA MET A 628 -25.00 -17.52 -2.83
C MET A 628 -25.89 -16.94 -1.76
N ALA A 629 -25.39 -16.00 -0.98
CA ALA A 629 -26.19 -15.17 -0.10
C ALA A 629 -25.64 -13.74 -0.09
N GLU A 630 -26.53 -12.79 -0.27
CA GLU A 630 -26.27 -11.37 0.00
C GLU A 630 -26.36 -11.12 1.50
N THR A 631 -25.50 -10.27 2.01
CA THR A 631 -25.40 -9.95 3.44
C THR A 631 -25.42 -8.43 3.66
N SER A 632 -25.43 -7.99 4.91
CA SER A 632 -25.28 -6.57 5.30
C SER A 632 -23.82 -6.19 5.56
N TYR A 633 -22.88 -7.04 5.20
CA TYR A 633 -21.45 -6.83 5.39
C TYR A 633 -20.79 -6.45 4.07
N GLU A 634 -19.79 -5.58 4.14
CA GLU A 634 -18.83 -5.35 3.08
C GLU A 634 -17.59 -6.19 3.40
N PHE A 635 -17.35 -7.23 2.61
CA PHE A 635 -16.25 -8.15 2.87
C PHE A 635 -14.93 -7.59 2.35
N ASN A 636 -13.87 -7.86 3.10
CA ASN A 636 -12.52 -7.61 2.63
C ASN A 636 -12.07 -8.78 1.76
N SER A 637 -12.26 -8.64 0.48
CA SER A 637 -12.17 -9.73 -0.50
C SER A 637 -10.76 -10.25 -0.70
N ALA A 638 -9.70 -9.46 -0.40
CA ALA A 638 -8.32 -9.93 -0.46
C ALA A 638 -8.06 -11.12 0.49
N CYS A 639 -8.91 -11.28 1.51
CA CYS A 639 -8.81 -12.32 2.51
C CYS A 639 -9.45 -13.62 2.05
N ALA A 640 -8.74 -14.75 2.20
CA ALA A 640 -9.33 -16.08 2.03
C ALA A 640 -10.19 -16.44 3.24
N PRO A 641 -11.44 -16.90 3.05
CA PRO A 641 -12.32 -17.31 4.14
C PRO A 641 -11.72 -18.46 4.97
N LEU A 642 -11.91 -18.43 6.28
CA LEU A 642 -11.68 -19.59 7.14
C LEU A 642 -12.91 -20.52 7.05
N VAL A 643 -12.72 -21.71 6.52
CA VAL A 643 -13.78 -22.70 6.34
C VAL A 643 -13.54 -23.90 7.25
N THR A 644 -14.57 -24.32 7.96
CA THR A 644 -14.60 -25.52 8.78
C THR A 644 -15.85 -26.34 8.44
N ASP A 645 -16.02 -27.51 9.01
CA ASP A 645 -17.25 -28.30 8.82
C ASP A 645 -18.52 -27.51 9.18
N LYS A 646 -18.43 -26.62 10.15
CA LYS A 646 -19.57 -25.89 10.71
C LYS A 646 -19.64 -24.42 10.26
N TYR A 647 -18.53 -23.76 10.13
CA TYR A 647 -18.45 -22.29 9.98
C TYR A 647 -17.75 -21.84 8.70
N LEU A 648 -18.24 -20.72 8.17
CA LEU A 648 -17.56 -19.86 7.20
C LEU A 648 -17.27 -18.54 7.91
N ILE A 649 -15.99 -18.22 8.14
CA ILE A 649 -15.55 -17.04 8.89
C ILE A 649 -14.81 -16.10 7.94
N VAL A 650 -15.23 -14.84 7.90
CA VAL A 650 -14.79 -13.86 6.88
C VAL A 650 -14.43 -12.54 7.54
N SER A 651 -13.39 -11.90 6.99
CA SER A 651 -12.98 -10.55 7.36
C SER A 651 -13.79 -9.50 6.61
N THR A 652 -14.06 -8.37 7.26
CA THR A 652 -14.85 -7.28 6.69
C THR A 652 -14.08 -5.97 6.65
N SER A 653 -14.52 -5.06 5.78
CA SER A 653 -13.94 -3.72 5.65
C SER A 653 -14.30 -2.78 6.81
N ASN A 654 -15.43 -3.02 7.50
CA ASN A 654 -15.96 -2.04 8.45
C ASN A 654 -16.57 -2.61 9.74
N LYS A 655 -16.68 -3.93 9.88
CA LYS A 655 -17.35 -4.57 11.02
C LYS A 655 -16.54 -5.69 11.68
N GLY A 656 -15.23 -5.78 11.43
CA GLY A 656 -14.34 -6.76 12.02
C GLY A 656 -14.42 -8.12 11.33
N VAL A 657 -14.62 -9.19 12.09
CA VAL A 657 -14.73 -10.58 11.60
C VAL A 657 -16.11 -11.14 11.90
N VAL A 658 -16.69 -11.81 10.93
CA VAL A 658 -18.03 -12.40 11.04
C VAL A 658 -18.00 -13.90 10.73
N ALA A 659 -18.74 -14.69 11.47
CA ALA A 659 -18.94 -16.10 11.22
C ALA A 659 -20.38 -16.40 10.78
N PHE A 660 -20.49 -17.20 9.76
CA PHE A 660 -21.72 -17.75 9.24
C PHE A 660 -21.74 -19.27 9.43
N ASP A 661 -22.91 -19.84 9.64
CA ASP A 661 -23.08 -21.27 9.48
C ASP A 661 -22.80 -21.66 8.02
N ARG A 662 -21.88 -22.60 7.80
CA ARG A 662 -21.40 -22.95 6.45
C ARG A 662 -22.50 -23.44 5.52
N LEU A 663 -23.48 -24.19 6.08
CA LEU A 663 -24.52 -24.81 5.27
C LEU A 663 -25.71 -23.88 5.01
N THR A 664 -26.04 -22.99 5.92
CA THR A 664 -27.19 -22.08 5.77
C THR A 664 -26.85 -20.66 5.38
N PHE A 665 -25.61 -20.21 5.59
CA PHE A 665 -25.12 -18.83 5.50
C PHE A 665 -25.84 -17.87 6.46
N LYS A 666 -26.46 -18.42 7.50
CA LYS A 666 -26.97 -17.59 8.60
C LYS A 666 -25.83 -17.12 9.47
N GLU A 667 -25.85 -15.85 9.82
CA GLU A 667 -24.90 -15.28 10.77
C GLU A 667 -24.98 -15.98 12.12
N VAL A 668 -23.82 -16.32 12.69
CA VAL A 668 -23.69 -16.94 14.01
C VAL A 668 -23.16 -15.93 15.01
N TRP A 669 -22.10 -15.18 14.65
CA TRP A 669 -21.54 -14.14 15.48
C TRP A 669 -20.77 -13.12 14.64
N ASN A 670 -20.63 -11.91 15.16
CA ASN A 670 -19.74 -10.87 14.66
C ASN A 670 -18.87 -10.35 15.80
N TYR A 671 -17.58 -10.20 15.55
CA TYR A 671 -16.63 -9.58 16.46
C TYR A 671 -16.06 -8.30 15.85
N ARG A 672 -16.30 -7.15 16.49
CA ARG A 672 -15.78 -5.85 16.08
C ARG A 672 -14.41 -5.62 16.69
N THR A 673 -13.45 -5.15 15.89
CA THR A 673 -12.13 -4.70 16.32
C THR A 673 -12.17 -3.27 16.86
N GLY A 674 -11.02 -2.70 17.19
CA GLY A 674 -10.87 -1.26 17.40
C GLY A 674 -10.94 -0.47 16.10
N THR A 675 -10.89 0.86 16.20
CA THR A 675 -10.85 1.77 15.06
C THR A 675 -9.58 1.56 14.24
N SER A 676 -9.72 1.49 12.92
CA SER A 676 -8.63 1.37 11.98
C SER A 676 -7.71 2.58 12.06
N LEU A 677 -6.39 2.35 12.01
CA LEU A 677 -5.39 3.43 12.08
C LEU A 677 -5.30 4.20 10.78
N PHE A 678 -5.56 3.56 9.66
CA PHE A 678 -5.70 4.19 8.34
C PHE A 678 -6.59 3.32 7.43
N TYR A 679 -6.97 3.85 6.27
CA TYR A 679 -7.89 3.18 5.36
C TYR A 679 -7.13 2.40 4.30
N THR A 680 -7.66 1.24 3.94
CA THR A 680 -7.05 0.32 2.96
C THR A 680 -8.08 -0.19 1.94
N VAL A 681 -9.37 -0.08 2.23
CA VAL A 681 -10.42 -0.63 1.36
C VAL A 681 -10.66 0.30 0.16
N PRO A 682 -10.62 -0.21 -1.07
CA PRO A 682 -10.89 0.57 -2.26
C PRO A 682 -12.32 1.14 -2.28
N TYR A 683 -12.45 2.41 -2.69
CA TYR A 683 -13.74 3.10 -2.88
C TYR A 683 -14.65 3.19 -1.64
N SER A 684 -14.17 2.80 -0.46
CA SER A 684 -14.93 2.89 0.80
C SER A 684 -14.40 4.02 1.67
N HIS A 685 -15.33 4.81 2.23
CA HIS A 685 -15.04 5.87 3.20
C HIS A 685 -15.47 5.51 4.62
N ASN A 686 -16.00 4.31 4.84
CA ASN A 686 -16.57 3.86 6.12
C ASN A 686 -15.80 2.65 6.66
N GLN A 687 -14.62 2.87 7.19
CA GLN A 687 -13.65 1.84 7.55
C GLN A 687 -13.36 1.82 9.05
N GLU A 688 -14.38 1.67 9.88
CA GLU A 688 -14.21 1.77 11.33
C GLU A 688 -13.44 0.58 11.94
N CYS A 689 -13.69 -0.64 11.47
CA CYS A 689 -13.17 -1.88 12.06
C CYS A 689 -12.63 -2.83 10.98
N THR A 690 -11.66 -2.35 10.19
CA THR A 690 -11.13 -3.07 9.02
C THR A 690 -10.22 -4.23 9.44
N VAL A 691 -10.41 -5.39 8.81
CA VAL A 691 -9.56 -6.57 8.91
C VAL A 691 -9.12 -6.98 7.51
N GLU A 692 -7.82 -6.85 7.20
CA GLU A 692 -7.20 -7.14 5.89
C GLU A 692 -6.60 -8.56 5.81
N VAL A 693 -6.76 -9.37 6.84
CA VAL A 693 -6.09 -10.66 6.95
C VAL A 693 -7.06 -11.83 6.84
N SER A 694 -6.57 -12.96 6.36
CA SER A 694 -7.29 -14.24 6.42
C SER A 694 -7.24 -14.78 7.84
N PRO A 695 -8.39 -15.04 8.50
CA PRO A 695 -8.41 -15.60 9.85
C PRO A 695 -7.85 -17.03 9.89
N VAL A 696 -7.18 -17.37 10.99
CA VAL A 696 -6.55 -18.69 11.19
C VAL A 696 -7.14 -19.37 12.43
N LEU A 697 -7.47 -20.64 12.33
CA LEU A 697 -7.99 -21.44 13.44
C LEU A 697 -6.87 -22.23 14.10
N VAL A 698 -6.79 -22.11 15.44
CA VAL A 698 -5.96 -22.96 16.29
C VAL A 698 -6.87 -23.56 17.37
N GLY A 699 -7.20 -24.84 17.23
CA GLY A 699 -8.16 -25.55 18.09
C GLY A 699 -9.54 -24.90 18.06
N SER A 700 -9.91 -24.24 19.15
CA SER A 700 -11.18 -23.51 19.28
C SER A 700 -11.00 -21.98 19.26
N THR A 701 -9.82 -21.48 18.91
CA THR A 701 -9.50 -20.05 18.89
C THR A 701 -9.27 -19.58 17.46
N VAL A 702 -10.01 -18.56 17.04
CA VAL A 702 -9.79 -17.84 15.79
C VAL A 702 -8.85 -16.68 16.07
N LEU A 703 -7.72 -16.64 15.34
CA LEU A 703 -6.67 -15.63 15.43
C LEU A 703 -6.65 -14.78 14.17
N PHE A 704 -6.55 -13.46 14.31
CA PHE A 704 -6.42 -12.53 13.19
C PHE A 704 -5.81 -11.21 13.63
N GLY A 705 -4.98 -10.62 12.80
CA GLY A 705 -4.54 -9.24 12.93
C GLY A 705 -5.60 -8.26 12.44
N ALA A 706 -5.49 -6.99 12.81
CA ALA A 706 -6.41 -5.96 12.34
C ALA A 706 -5.71 -4.62 12.10
N SER A 707 -6.40 -3.73 11.38
CA SER A 707 -5.92 -2.37 11.10
C SER A 707 -5.87 -1.48 12.34
N ASP A 708 -6.40 -1.93 13.49
CA ASP A 708 -6.29 -1.25 14.80
C ASP A 708 -4.95 -1.47 15.52
N GLY A 709 -4.03 -2.24 14.92
CA GLY A 709 -2.71 -2.54 15.48
C GLY A 709 -2.69 -3.64 16.54
N TYR A 710 -3.68 -4.51 16.55
CA TYR A 710 -3.75 -5.66 17.46
C TYR A 710 -3.83 -6.99 16.72
N LEU A 711 -3.26 -8.01 17.33
CA LEU A 711 -3.57 -9.41 17.08
C LEU A 711 -4.70 -9.82 18.05
N HIS A 712 -5.83 -10.25 17.49
CA HIS A 712 -7.05 -10.65 18.23
C HIS A 712 -7.17 -12.17 18.32
N ALA A 713 -7.79 -12.63 19.40
CA ALA A 713 -8.16 -14.01 19.66
C ALA A 713 -9.61 -14.09 20.13
N VAL A 714 -10.44 -14.86 19.42
CA VAL A 714 -11.87 -15.04 19.74
C VAL A 714 -12.25 -16.52 19.76
N ASP A 715 -13.33 -16.83 20.45
CA ASP A 715 -13.88 -18.19 20.49
C ASP A 715 -14.52 -18.55 19.14
N LEU A 716 -14.20 -19.71 18.61
CA LEU A 716 -14.72 -20.20 17.33
C LEU A 716 -16.25 -20.28 17.29
N ASN A 717 -16.89 -20.71 18.37
CA ASN A 717 -18.33 -21.00 18.38
C ASN A 717 -19.20 -19.77 18.67
N THR A 718 -18.65 -18.81 19.42
CA THR A 718 -19.43 -17.69 19.97
C THR A 718 -18.94 -16.32 19.56
N GLY A 719 -17.72 -16.21 18.97
CA GLY A 719 -17.06 -14.94 18.72
C GLY A 719 -16.65 -14.18 19.99
N ALA A 720 -16.79 -14.82 21.18
CA ALA A 720 -16.45 -14.17 22.43
C ALA A 720 -14.95 -13.85 22.49
N TYR A 721 -14.64 -12.66 23.01
CA TYR A 721 -13.26 -12.22 23.24
C TYR A 721 -12.53 -13.21 24.14
N ARG A 722 -11.38 -13.68 23.71
CA ARG A 722 -10.45 -14.51 24.49
C ARG A 722 -9.20 -13.75 24.88
N GLY A 723 -8.75 -12.81 24.04
CA GLY A 723 -7.59 -12.00 24.29
C GLY A 723 -7.18 -11.16 23.09
N LYS A 724 -6.25 -10.22 23.31
CA LYS A 724 -5.59 -9.49 22.23
C LYS A 724 -4.18 -9.09 22.62
N ARG A 725 -3.32 -8.92 21.64
CA ARG A 725 -1.93 -8.45 21.78
C ARG A 725 -1.74 -7.17 21.00
N ALA A 726 -1.32 -6.10 21.69
CA ALA A 726 -0.94 -4.85 21.03
C ALA A 726 0.40 -5.02 20.30
N LEU A 727 0.43 -4.67 19.01
CA LEU A 727 1.61 -4.63 18.17
C LEU A 727 1.98 -3.18 17.86
N GLY A 728 1.00 -2.30 17.71
CA GLY A 728 1.14 -0.84 17.61
C GLY A 728 1.32 -0.31 16.19
N ALA A 729 1.42 -1.18 15.20
CA ALA A 729 1.26 -0.85 13.79
C ALA A 729 0.15 -1.76 13.22
N PRO A 730 -0.56 -1.34 12.17
CA PRO A 730 -1.59 -2.17 11.53
C PRO A 730 -1.06 -3.55 11.13
N VAL A 731 -1.91 -4.55 11.16
CA VAL A 731 -1.55 -5.94 10.84
C VAL A 731 -2.28 -6.34 9.57
N PHE A 732 -1.53 -6.51 8.48
CA PHE A 732 -2.03 -6.93 7.16
C PHE A 732 -1.53 -8.33 6.78
N SER A 733 -0.80 -8.99 7.66
CA SER A 733 -0.31 -10.35 7.48
C SER A 733 -1.14 -11.34 8.26
N SER A 734 -1.52 -12.45 7.62
CA SER A 734 -2.18 -13.57 8.29
C SER A 734 -1.18 -14.30 9.18
N VAL A 735 -1.69 -14.91 10.24
CA VAL A 735 -0.89 -15.70 11.18
C VAL A 735 -0.36 -16.97 10.50
N ALA A 736 0.89 -17.34 10.77
CA ALA A 736 1.45 -18.63 10.44
C ALA A 736 1.67 -19.46 11.71
N VAL A 737 1.44 -20.76 11.64
CA VAL A 737 1.60 -21.68 12.76
C VAL A 737 2.52 -22.82 12.36
N SER A 738 3.54 -23.10 13.17
CA SER A 738 4.44 -24.25 12.95
C SER A 738 4.96 -24.76 14.28
N GLY A 739 4.72 -26.05 14.53
CA GLY A 739 5.03 -26.66 15.82
C GLY A 739 4.33 -25.93 16.97
N ASN A 740 5.08 -25.49 17.97
CA ASN A 740 4.55 -24.75 19.12
C ASN A 740 4.70 -23.20 18.96
N CYS A 741 4.83 -22.71 17.74
CA CYS A 741 5.08 -21.31 17.42
C CYS A 741 3.97 -20.71 16.58
N LEU A 742 3.71 -19.43 16.85
CA LEU A 742 2.82 -18.57 16.10
C LEU A 742 3.60 -17.35 15.60
N PHE A 743 3.57 -17.12 14.30
CA PHE A 743 4.25 -16.01 13.65
C PHE A 743 3.24 -15.02 13.08
N VAL A 744 3.50 -13.73 13.27
CA VAL A 744 2.72 -12.63 12.67
C VAL A 744 3.67 -11.47 12.38
N ALA A 745 3.32 -10.63 11.41
CA ALA A 745 4.07 -9.42 11.12
C ALA A 745 3.16 -8.19 11.15
N ASP A 746 3.71 -7.05 11.56
CA ASP A 746 3.02 -5.76 11.51
C ASP A 746 3.55 -4.86 10.38
N PHE A 747 2.80 -3.83 10.03
CA PHE A 747 3.16 -2.87 9.00
C PHE A 747 4.44 -2.09 9.32
N GLY A 748 4.76 -1.88 10.60
CA GLY A 748 6.00 -1.24 11.05
C GLY A 748 7.26 -2.06 10.82
N GLY A 749 7.13 -3.24 10.22
CA GLY A 749 8.25 -4.12 9.85
C GLY A 749 8.68 -5.10 10.93
N ASN A 750 7.90 -5.28 12.00
CA ASN A 750 8.21 -6.28 13.01
C ASN A 750 7.63 -7.64 12.65
N ILE A 751 8.45 -8.70 12.82
CA ILE A 751 8.01 -10.09 12.86
C ILE A 751 8.04 -10.55 14.31
N TYR A 752 6.96 -11.16 14.73
CA TYR A 752 6.74 -11.70 16.08
C TYR A 752 6.73 -13.23 16.03
N ASN A 753 7.41 -13.84 16.98
CA ASN A 753 7.22 -15.25 17.31
C ASN A 753 6.63 -15.32 18.74
N PHE A 754 5.43 -15.87 18.84
CA PHE A 754 4.76 -16.15 20.11
C PHE A 754 4.71 -17.65 20.37
N LYS A 755 4.69 -18.01 21.66
CA LYS A 755 4.42 -19.38 22.07
C LYS A 755 2.94 -19.72 21.83
N LEU A 756 2.71 -20.94 21.36
CA LEU A 756 1.38 -21.49 21.30
C LEU A 756 0.88 -21.95 22.68
N HIS A 757 1.79 -22.54 23.48
CA HIS A 757 1.53 -23.02 24.84
C HIS A 757 2.49 -22.39 25.85
N ASN A 758 2.03 -22.13 27.06
CA ASN A 758 2.84 -21.64 28.19
C ASN A 758 3.59 -22.79 28.90
#